data_2b0e5263a5b92f878f2514fca2eab341
#
_entry.id   2b0e5263a5b92f878f2514fca2eab341
#
_cell.length_a   1.000
_cell.length_b   1.000
_cell.length_c   1.000
_cell.angle_alpha   90.00
_cell.angle_beta   90.00
_cell.angle_gamma   90.00
#
_symmetry.space_group_name_H-M   'P 1'
#
loop_
_entity.id
_entity.type
_entity.pdbx_description
1 polymer ?
#
loop_
_entity_poly.entity_id
_entity_poly.type
_entity_poly.pdbx_seq_one_letter_code
_entity_poly.pdbx_strand_id
1 'polypeptide(L)'
;MIISTTVIDKAIAKTHRGRIVNLLENDGKDNVIGVYGDRQLLSMVTEESLLSTISQVIGRREDEATLISSISGIDVFSPFVEPYDSDNNVYRVRLCDYNDFDLNNMAKILFEQSCEAAGIKIHSKVRFTTDMTIYRVTIDNLEQLNAMGEFEGVYSAEKTYPIMATMDILDSDNVVVVKQPEETEEYPVVGVLDTGIADIPYLAPWKEAVVHENYPKEYQDNSHGSFVAGIIEYGDELNGTNISALSGVRLFNAVVHPGNTMTIYPEELIDHVREAVENNPEIKIWNLSLGTTMESELDEFSEFGMALDNIQDENNVLIIKSAGNCNNFAKGLPKSRISKTADSVRSLVVGSIAETQGEHDYAEPNMPSPFTRVGPGPASIVKPDLVFYGGNAGVDKGKLVINGVPSFGLDGNIYKNVGTSFSTPRVSRIAAELAFMMHEDFDALLIRALMIHYAKYPADIKMKMTDKVAQMGFGMPVGANEILYNSPDEITLILRDTLEKGSFIEMFDFPFPTSLVDENGFFRGQIILTLVNKSLVDEKQAGEYCQSNIDVFFGTYETEKDRDVTKPTIKNPRGVDDNQNLLSDSLYSASAKGIHPINGFERECTLVKYGKKFHPVKKYAIDLADMTPSNRDKWLPSTRKWYLKIEGLYRDFIEKEAVKKDFQLSQEYCMILTIRDPEHTAPVYDEVTQQLTNRNFIHHDVRVRNVVHVTNE
;
A
#
# COMPACT_ATOMS: atom_id res chain seq x y z
N MET A 1 -2.50 12.11 -33.75
CA MET A 1 -1.74 10.85 -33.86
C MET A 1 -0.86 10.71 -32.64
N ILE A 2 -0.85 9.54 -32.03
CA ILE A 2 0.04 9.22 -30.91
C ILE A 2 1.19 8.38 -31.45
N ILE A 3 2.42 8.74 -31.10
CA ILE A 3 3.61 7.94 -31.39
C ILE A 3 4.16 7.32 -30.12
N SER A 4 4.82 6.19 -30.26
CA SER A 4 5.57 5.54 -29.17
C SER A 4 7.06 5.58 -29.48
N THR A 5 7.85 6.07 -28.53
CA THR A 5 9.31 6.01 -28.56
C THR A 5 9.78 4.88 -27.65
N THR A 6 10.31 3.82 -28.24
CA THR A 6 10.77 2.63 -27.52
C THR A 6 12.24 2.75 -27.15
N VAL A 7 12.58 2.53 -25.89
CA VAL A 7 13.96 2.51 -25.38
C VAL A 7 14.50 1.08 -25.27
N ILE A 8 15.82 0.91 -25.47
CA ILE A 8 16.50 -0.38 -25.52
C ILE A 8 16.46 -1.07 -24.14
N ASP A 9 16.62 -0.32 -23.06
CA ASP A 9 16.80 -0.86 -21.73
C ASP A 9 15.94 -0.09 -20.70
N LYS A 10 15.21 -0.82 -19.89
CA LYS A 10 14.39 -0.30 -18.78
C LYS A 10 15.20 0.54 -17.79
N ALA A 11 16.43 0.16 -17.49
CA ALA A 11 17.30 0.92 -16.58
C ALA A 11 17.73 2.25 -17.19
N ILE A 12 18.00 2.27 -18.51
CA ILE A 12 18.29 3.50 -19.25
C ILE A 12 17.06 4.39 -19.32
N ALA A 13 15.89 3.83 -19.58
CA ALA A 13 14.63 4.58 -19.55
C ALA A 13 14.43 5.30 -18.22
N LYS A 14 14.62 4.60 -17.09
CA LYS A 14 14.50 5.19 -15.75
C LYS A 14 15.52 6.29 -15.46
N THR A 15 16.74 6.15 -15.96
CA THR A 15 17.85 7.08 -15.65
C THR A 15 17.84 8.32 -16.54
N HIS A 16 17.38 8.20 -17.79
CA HIS A 16 17.48 9.25 -18.79
C HIS A 16 16.12 9.72 -19.32
N ARG A 17 15.02 9.28 -18.70
CA ARG A 17 13.67 9.59 -19.18
C ARG A 17 13.42 11.08 -19.39
N GLY A 18 13.75 11.92 -18.41
CA GLY A 18 13.57 13.37 -18.54
C GLY A 18 14.35 13.95 -19.72
N ARG A 19 15.56 13.40 -20.00
CA ARG A 19 16.36 13.83 -21.16
C ARG A 19 15.78 13.33 -22.48
N ILE A 20 15.23 12.11 -22.51
CA ILE A 20 14.54 11.56 -23.70
C ILE A 20 13.28 12.39 -24.00
N VAL A 21 12.53 12.74 -22.95
CA VAL A 21 11.37 13.64 -23.07
C VAL A 21 11.78 14.96 -23.70
N ASN A 22 12.88 15.57 -23.25
CA ASN A 22 13.39 16.82 -23.83
C ASN A 22 13.81 16.70 -25.30
N LEU A 23 14.24 15.50 -25.74
CA LEU A 23 14.52 15.25 -27.17
C LEU A 23 13.24 15.22 -28.03
N LEU A 24 12.11 14.85 -27.42
CA LEU A 24 10.81 14.74 -28.10
C LEU A 24 9.99 16.04 -28.03
N GLU A 25 10.45 17.05 -27.28
CA GLU A 25 9.83 18.36 -27.23
C GLU A 25 9.96 19.04 -28.61
N ASN A 26 8.84 19.55 -29.09
CA ASN A 26 8.78 20.34 -30.31
C ASN A 26 8.34 21.79 -29.97
N ASP A 27 9.13 22.80 -30.39
CA ASP A 27 8.86 24.23 -30.14
C ASP A 27 8.64 24.62 -28.66
N GLY A 28 9.31 23.91 -27.73
CA GLY A 28 9.19 24.16 -26.27
C GLY A 28 7.87 23.68 -25.67
N LYS A 29 7.08 22.91 -26.39
CA LYS A 29 5.88 22.26 -25.89
C LYS A 29 6.18 20.80 -25.55
N ASP A 30 5.87 20.42 -24.33
CA ASP A 30 5.90 19.03 -23.91
C ASP A 30 4.72 18.28 -24.54
N ASN A 31 5.03 17.37 -25.46
CA ASN A 31 4.04 16.56 -26.18
C ASN A 31 3.95 15.14 -25.60
N VAL A 32 4.72 14.82 -24.56
CA VAL A 32 4.67 13.51 -23.92
C VAL A 32 3.43 13.40 -23.05
N ILE A 33 2.57 12.44 -23.36
CA ILE A 33 1.31 12.18 -22.65
C ILE A 33 1.39 11.02 -21.66
N GLY A 34 2.42 10.18 -21.71
CA GLY A 34 2.56 9.09 -20.75
C GLY A 34 3.59 8.05 -21.13
N VAL A 35 3.52 6.92 -20.43
CA VAL A 35 4.36 5.72 -20.65
C VAL A 35 3.45 4.53 -20.85
N TYR A 36 3.82 3.67 -21.78
CA TYR A 36 3.14 2.42 -22.05
C TYR A 36 4.08 1.25 -21.74
N GLY A 37 3.65 0.35 -20.84
CA GLY A 37 4.53 -0.68 -20.32
C GLY A 37 5.75 -0.07 -19.62
N ASP A 38 6.93 -0.65 -19.85
CA ASP A 38 8.16 -0.25 -19.16
C ASP A 38 9.19 0.49 -20.06
N ARG A 39 8.94 0.55 -21.37
CA ARG A 39 9.90 1.03 -22.37
C ARG A 39 9.39 2.03 -23.37
N GLN A 40 8.10 2.27 -23.45
CA GLN A 40 7.52 3.15 -24.46
C GLN A 40 7.09 4.48 -23.84
N LEU A 41 7.58 5.58 -24.41
CA LEU A 41 7.13 6.93 -24.13
C LEU A 41 6.11 7.34 -25.19
N LEU A 42 4.89 7.69 -24.75
CA LEU A 42 3.83 8.13 -25.65
C LEU A 42 3.89 9.63 -25.83
N SER A 43 3.84 10.09 -27.08
CA SER A 43 3.85 11.51 -27.43
C SER A 43 2.76 11.81 -28.44
N MET A 44 2.07 12.94 -28.26
CA MET A 44 1.09 13.44 -29.20
C MET A 44 1.79 14.30 -30.25
N VAL A 45 1.63 13.94 -31.51
CA VAL A 45 2.24 14.67 -32.66
C VAL A 45 1.24 14.85 -33.77
N THR A 46 1.43 15.90 -34.57
CA THR A 46 0.79 16.03 -35.88
C THR A 46 1.66 15.39 -36.97
N GLU A 47 1.11 15.09 -38.15
CA GLU A 47 1.91 14.58 -39.29
C GLU A 47 3.06 15.52 -39.63
N GLU A 48 2.83 16.82 -39.57
CA GLU A 48 3.84 17.85 -39.85
C GLU A 48 4.93 17.87 -38.77
N SER A 49 4.57 17.72 -37.48
CA SER A 49 5.52 17.73 -36.38
C SER A 49 6.31 16.41 -36.24
N LEU A 50 5.81 15.29 -36.76
CA LEU A 50 6.50 13.98 -36.69
C LEU A 50 7.85 14.03 -37.41
N LEU A 51 7.89 14.53 -38.66
CA LEU A 51 9.12 14.67 -39.42
C LEU A 51 10.11 15.63 -38.78
N SER A 52 9.58 16.72 -38.17
CA SER A 52 10.37 17.68 -37.41
C SER A 52 10.99 17.03 -36.17
N THR A 53 10.22 16.26 -35.38
CA THR A 53 10.69 15.54 -34.20
C THR A 53 11.79 14.54 -34.57
N ILE A 54 11.58 13.72 -35.61
CA ILE A 54 12.59 12.77 -36.09
C ILE A 54 13.87 13.49 -36.54
N SER A 55 13.74 14.61 -37.27
CA SER A 55 14.87 15.39 -37.72
C SER A 55 15.64 16.03 -36.58
N GLN A 56 14.98 16.48 -35.53
CA GLN A 56 15.62 17.01 -34.31
C GLN A 56 16.40 15.94 -33.56
N VAL A 57 15.82 14.73 -33.39
CA VAL A 57 16.51 13.60 -32.78
C VAL A 57 17.78 13.25 -33.57
N ILE A 58 17.70 13.20 -34.91
CA ILE A 58 18.86 12.92 -35.77
C ILE A 58 19.90 14.05 -35.69
N GLY A 59 19.46 15.31 -35.66
CA GLY A 59 20.33 16.50 -35.62
C GLY A 59 21.13 16.61 -34.30
N ARG A 60 20.61 16.10 -33.19
CA ARG A 60 21.30 16.09 -31.90
C ARG A 60 22.27 14.92 -31.68
N ARG A 61 22.49 14.10 -32.71
CA ARG A 61 23.27 12.87 -32.62
C ARG A 61 24.72 13.06 -32.13
N GLU A 62 25.34 14.17 -32.38
CA GLU A 62 26.71 14.45 -31.94
C GLU A 62 26.76 14.87 -30.45
N ASP A 63 25.80 15.66 -30.02
CA ASP A 63 25.74 16.21 -28.65
C ASP A 63 25.14 15.23 -27.62
N GLU A 64 24.24 14.35 -28.05
CA GLU A 64 23.44 13.46 -27.19
C GLU A 64 23.55 11.99 -27.66
N ALA A 65 24.72 11.58 -28.16
CA ALA A 65 24.92 10.24 -28.78
C ALA A 65 24.51 9.08 -27.87
N THR A 66 24.82 9.16 -26.57
CA THR A 66 24.45 8.11 -25.60
C THR A 66 22.92 8.02 -25.43
N LEU A 67 22.25 9.16 -25.41
CA LEU A 67 20.82 9.25 -25.23
C LEU A 67 20.06 8.75 -26.45
N ILE A 68 20.47 9.21 -27.63
CA ILE A 68 19.89 8.79 -28.91
C ILE A 68 20.12 7.30 -29.15
N SER A 69 21.30 6.77 -28.79
CA SER A 69 21.60 5.34 -28.89
C SER A 69 20.74 4.48 -27.95
N SER A 70 20.08 5.07 -26.97
CA SER A 70 19.14 4.37 -26.10
C SER A 70 17.74 4.20 -26.70
N ILE A 71 17.42 4.91 -27.77
CA ILE A 71 16.13 4.80 -28.47
C ILE A 71 16.25 3.68 -29.51
N SER A 72 15.39 2.65 -29.39
CA SER A 72 15.36 1.53 -30.34
C SER A 72 14.42 1.74 -31.51
N GLY A 73 13.40 2.59 -31.37
CA GLY A 73 12.43 2.88 -32.41
C GLY A 73 11.50 4.04 -32.06
N ILE A 74 10.91 4.64 -33.06
CA ILE A 74 9.81 5.60 -32.96
C ILE A 74 8.76 5.15 -33.96
N ASP A 75 7.60 4.75 -33.46
CA ASP A 75 6.51 4.14 -34.24
C ASP A 75 5.18 4.83 -33.92
N VAL A 76 4.19 4.65 -34.78
CA VAL A 76 2.80 4.99 -34.41
C VAL A 76 2.38 4.09 -33.26
N PHE A 77 1.77 4.67 -32.24
CA PHE A 77 1.29 3.90 -31.10
C PHE A 77 0.21 2.91 -31.52
N SER A 78 0.40 1.66 -31.15
CA SER A 78 -0.60 0.61 -31.28
C SER A 78 -1.05 0.19 -29.89
N PRO A 79 -2.35 0.30 -29.57
CA PRO A 79 -2.88 -0.10 -28.26
C PRO A 79 -2.69 -1.60 -28.04
N PHE A 80 -2.61 -1.99 -26.78
CA PHE A 80 -2.71 -3.40 -26.42
C PHE A 80 -4.17 -3.85 -26.55
N VAL A 81 -4.42 -4.81 -27.42
CA VAL A 81 -5.74 -5.41 -27.62
C VAL A 81 -5.63 -6.92 -27.44
N GLU A 82 -6.28 -7.45 -26.41
CA GLU A 82 -6.30 -8.89 -26.19
C GLU A 82 -7.02 -9.60 -27.35
N PRO A 83 -6.53 -10.80 -27.76
CA PRO A 83 -7.12 -11.54 -28.87
C PRO A 83 -8.59 -11.88 -28.64
N TYR A 84 -9.37 -11.90 -29.75
CA TYR A 84 -10.78 -12.28 -29.71
C TYR A 84 -10.96 -13.72 -29.18
N ASP A 85 -11.98 -13.89 -28.36
CA ASP A 85 -12.41 -15.19 -27.81
C ASP A 85 -13.94 -15.19 -27.68
N SER A 86 -14.59 -16.14 -28.33
CA SER A 86 -16.05 -16.24 -28.31
C SER A 86 -16.62 -16.62 -26.94
N ASP A 87 -15.83 -17.27 -26.09
CA ASP A 87 -16.25 -17.71 -24.75
C ASP A 87 -16.12 -16.61 -23.70
N ASN A 88 -15.25 -15.61 -23.98
CA ASN A 88 -15.10 -14.41 -23.16
C ASN A 88 -14.97 -13.17 -24.07
N ASN A 89 -16.11 -12.65 -24.51
CA ASN A 89 -16.22 -11.55 -25.46
C ASN A 89 -16.50 -10.18 -24.84
N VAL A 90 -16.40 -10.05 -23.53
CA VAL A 90 -16.58 -8.78 -22.81
C VAL A 90 -15.22 -8.16 -22.52
N TYR A 91 -15.03 -6.95 -23.01
CA TYR A 91 -13.78 -6.21 -22.91
C TYR A 91 -13.93 -4.95 -22.04
N ARG A 92 -12.86 -4.63 -21.36
CA ARG A 92 -12.62 -3.33 -20.70
C ARG A 92 -11.77 -2.49 -21.62
N VAL A 93 -12.21 -1.30 -21.91
CA VAL A 93 -11.51 -0.38 -22.82
C VAL A 93 -11.13 0.88 -22.06
N ARG A 94 -9.85 1.18 -22.06
CA ARG A 94 -9.28 2.42 -21.56
C ARG A 94 -8.91 3.31 -22.74
N LEU A 95 -9.24 4.61 -22.66
CA LEU A 95 -8.82 5.60 -23.63
C LEU A 95 -7.54 6.30 -23.18
N CYS A 96 -6.81 6.84 -24.16
CA CYS A 96 -5.67 7.70 -23.92
C CYS A 96 -6.11 9.00 -23.22
N ASP A 97 -5.34 9.46 -22.25
CA ASP A 97 -5.48 10.80 -21.68
C ASP A 97 -4.51 11.75 -22.40
N TYR A 98 -5.07 12.75 -23.04
CA TYR A 98 -4.33 13.74 -23.82
C TYR A 98 -3.81 14.91 -23.00
N ASN A 99 -3.95 14.89 -21.68
CA ASN A 99 -3.65 16.02 -20.80
C ASN A 99 -4.41 17.31 -21.18
N ASP A 100 -5.54 17.17 -21.82
CA ASP A 100 -6.40 18.26 -22.29
C ASP A 100 -7.86 17.85 -22.15
N PHE A 101 -8.63 18.67 -21.43
CA PHE A 101 -10.02 18.37 -21.10
C PHE A 101 -10.92 18.24 -22.35
N ASP A 102 -10.73 19.16 -23.32
CA ASP A 102 -11.57 19.19 -24.53
C ASP A 102 -11.24 18.00 -25.44
N LEU A 103 -9.96 17.67 -25.58
CA LEU A 103 -9.53 16.49 -26.36
C LEU A 103 -9.99 15.20 -25.70
N ASN A 104 -9.91 15.08 -24.40
CA ASN A 104 -10.39 13.91 -23.67
C ASN A 104 -11.90 13.72 -23.81
N ASN A 105 -12.69 14.78 -23.74
CA ASN A 105 -14.13 14.72 -23.98
C ASN A 105 -14.46 14.39 -25.44
N MET A 106 -13.74 14.98 -26.39
CA MET A 106 -13.90 14.67 -27.80
C MET A 106 -13.59 13.20 -28.10
N ALA A 107 -12.50 12.66 -27.53
CA ALA A 107 -12.13 11.25 -27.68
C ALA A 107 -13.22 10.32 -27.15
N LYS A 108 -13.82 10.62 -25.99
CA LYS A 108 -14.95 9.87 -25.43
C LYS A 108 -16.16 9.86 -26.38
N ILE A 109 -16.55 11.02 -26.88
CA ILE A 109 -17.69 11.15 -27.81
C ILE A 109 -17.42 10.39 -29.10
N LEU A 110 -16.24 10.54 -29.69
CA LEU A 110 -15.89 9.86 -30.94
C LEU A 110 -15.78 8.34 -30.75
N PHE A 111 -15.27 7.89 -29.61
CA PHE A 111 -15.23 6.46 -29.27
C PHE A 111 -16.65 5.86 -29.17
N GLU A 112 -17.57 6.52 -28.47
CA GLU A 112 -18.95 6.09 -28.34
C GLU A 112 -19.65 6.03 -29.71
N GLN A 113 -19.43 7.03 -30.58
CA GLN A 113 -19.94 7.02 -31.97
C GLN A 113 -19.33 5.91 -32.83
N SER A 114 -18.03 5.63 -32.67
CA SER A 114 -17.36 4.52 -33.35
C SER A 114 -17.91 3.16 -32.92
N CYS A 115 -18.17 2.97 -31.64
CA CYS A 115 -18.82 1.78 -31.11
C CYS A 115 -20.22 1.59 -31.71
N GLU A 116 -21.02 2.65 -31.75
CA GLU A 116 -22.36 2.62 -32.36
C GLU A 116 -22.30 2.25 -33.83
N ALA A 117 -21.38 2.87 -34.60
CA ALA A 117 -21.20 2.60 -36.03
C ALA A 117 -20.73 1.16 -36.32
N ALA A 118 -19.89 0.58 -35.45
CA ALA A 118 -19.40 -0.79 -35.54
C ALA A 118 -20.39 -1.81 -34.94
N GLY A 119 -21.49 -1.37 -34.34
CA GLY A 119 -22.44 -2.25 -33.65
C GLY A 119 -21.89 -2.84 -32.35
N ILE A 120 -20.91 -2.22 -31.75
CA ILE A 120 -20.33 -2.62 -30.46
C ILE A 120 -21.22 -2.11 -29.31
N LYS A 121 -21.66 -3.02 -28.44
CA LYS A 121 -22.50 -2.66 -27.32
C LYS A 121 -21.68 -2.18 -26.13
N ILE A 122 -21.89 -0.93 -25.68
CA ILE A 122 -21.36 -0.39 -24.44
C ILE A 122 -22.33 -0.77 -23.31
N HIS A 123 -21.82 -1.45 -22.27
CA HIS A 123 -22.59 -1.87 -21.09
C HIS A 123 -22.49 -0.86 -19.95
N SER A 124 -21.29 -0.36 -19.72
CA SER A 124 -21.04 0.63 -18.67
C SER A 124 -19.90 1.58 -19.05
N LYS A 125 -19.94 2.75 -18.43
CA LYS A 125 -18.92 3.79 -18.50
C LYS A 125 -18.70 4.28 -17.08
N VAL A 126 -17.58 3.90 -16.48
CA VAL A 126 -17.32 4.12 -15.05
C VAL A 126 -16.06 4.96 -14.87
N ARG A 127 -16.14 5.95 -14.00
CA ARG A 127 -15.00 6.76 -13.58
C ARG A 127 -14.16 5.97 -12.56
N PHE A 128 -12.93 5.65 -12.93
CA PHE A 128 -11.96 5.00 -12.04
C PHE A 128 -11.15 6.04 -11.25
N THR A 129 -10.65 7.06 -11.92
CA THR A 129 -10.00 8.21 -11.29
C THR A 129 -10.57 9.51 -11.85
N THR A 130 -10.07 10.65 -11.42
CA THR A 130 -10.47 11.97 -11.94
C THR A 130 -10.31 12.03 -13.47
N ASP A 131 -9.22 11.46 -13.99
CA ASP A 131 -8.84 11.56 -15.41
C ASP A 131 -9.10 10.25 -16.18
N MET A 132 -9.34 9.11 -15.50
CA MET A 132 -9.52 7.79 -16.10
C MET A 132 -10.99 7.33 -16.11
N THR A 133 -11.49 7.04 -17.29
CA THR A 133 -12.80 6.39 -17.52
C THR A 133 -12.59 5.06 -18.20
N ILE A 134 -13.21 4.00 -17.70
CA ILE A 134 -13.20 2.65 -18.25
C ILE A 134 -14.57 2.34 -18.85
N TYR A 135 -14.54 1.82 -20.08
CA TYR A 135 -15.73 1.32 -20.77
C TYR A 135 -15.75 -0.20 -20.71
N ARG A 136 -16.92 -0.78 -20.45
CA ARG A 136 -17.17 -2.21 -20.63
C ARG A 136 -18.02 -2.42 -21.87
N VAL A 137 -17.49 -3.20 -22.82
CA VAL A 137 -18.10 -3.42 -24.13
C VAL A 137 -18.19 -4.90 -24.46
N THR A 138 -19.16 -5.30 -25.30
CA THR A 138 -19.21 -6.64 -25.90
C THR A 138 -18.70 -6.58 -27.32
N ILE A 139 -17.81 -7.49 -27.68
CA ILE A 139 -17.23 -7.69 -29.00
C ILE A 139 -17.71 -9.04 -29.54
N ASP A 140 -18.58 -9.04 -30.54
CA ASP A 140 -19.20 -10.25 -31.05
C ASP A 140 -18.39 -10.97 -32.13
N ASN A 141 -17.41 -10.29 -32.71
CA ASN A 141 -16.57 -10.84 -33.77
C ASN A 141 -15.24 -10.08 -33.95
N LEU A 142 -14.34 -10.66 -34.74
CA LEU A 142 -13.02 -10.11 -35.00
C LEU A 142 -13.06 -8.76 -35.75
N GLU A 143 -14.08 -8.51 -36.57
CA GLU A 143 -14.22 -7.25 -37.31
C GLU A 143 -14.47 -6.08 -36.34
N GLN A 144 -15.33 -6.27 -35.35
CA GLN A 144 -15.56 -5.32 -34.28
C GLN A 144 -14.30 -5.08 -33.44
N LEU A 145 -13.55 -6.14 -33.10
CA LEU A 145 -12.29 -6.01 -32.35
C LEU A 145 -11.26 -5.18 -33.13
N ASN A 146 -11.14 -5.43 -34.43
CA ASN A 146 -10.23 -4.67 -35.29
C ASN A 146 -10.67 -3.21 -35.39
N ALA A 147 -11.95 -2.93 -35.60
CA ALA A 147 -12.49 -1.56 -35.66
C ALA A 147 -12.22 -0.78 -34.36
N MET A 148 -12.32 -1.44 -33.20
CA MET A 148 -11.99 -0.84 -31.92
C MET A 148 -10.48 -0.58 -31.79
N GLY A 149 -9.63 -1.52 -32.19
CA GLY A 149 -8.17 -1.37 -32.15
C GLY A 149 -7.61 -0.33 -33.13
N GLU A 150 -8.34 -0.04 -34.22
CA GLU A 150 -8.02 1.02 -35.18
C GLU A 150 -8.41 2.43 -34.71
N PHE A 151 -9.18 2.54 -33.62
CA PHE A 151 -9.52 3.85 -33.08
C PHE A 151 -8.32 4.44 -32.35
N GLU A 152 -7.76 5.54 -32.87
CA GLU A 152 -6.51 6.16 -32.39
C GLU A 152 -6.53 6.61 -30.92
N GLY A 153 -7.70 6.67 -30.31
CA GLY A 153 -7.87 7.07 -28.91
C GLY A 153 -7.85 5.91 -27.90
N VAL A 154 -7.80 4.65 -28.33
CA VAL A 154 -7.73 3.51 -27.43
C VAL A 154 -6.31 3.37 -26.86
N TYR A 155 -6.20 3.24 -25.54
CA TYR A 155 -4.96 2.91 -24.83
C TYR A 155 -4.78 1.41 -24.68
N SER A 156 -5.83 0.74 -24.17
CA SER A 156 -5.89 -0.72 -24.04
C SER A 156 -7.31 -1.25 -24.16
N ALA A 157 -7.42 -2.50 -24.58
CA ALA A 157 -8.68 -3.27 -24.59
C ALA A 157 -8.38 -4.68 -24.09
N GLU A 158 -8.71 -4.94 -22.85
CA GLU A 158 -8.46 -6.20 -22.14
C GLU A 158 -9.77 -6.91 -21.83
N LYS A 159 -9.74 -8.22 -21.76
CA LYS A 159 -10.88 -8.99 -21.30
C LYS A 159 -11.19 -8.69 -19.86
N THR A 160 -12.45 -8.55 -19.54
CA THR A 160 -12.88 -8.38 -18.16
C THR A 160 -12.76 -9.67 -17.36
N TYR A 161 -12.74 -9.56 -16.03
CA TYR A 161 -12.64 -10.68 -15.11
C TYR A 161 -13.64 -10.54 -13.97
N PRO A 162 -14.20 -11.66 -13.45
CA PRO A 162 -15.17 -11.59 -12.37
C PRO A 162 -14.51 -11.23 -11.03
N ILE A 163 -15.27 -10.53 -10.21
CA ILE A 163 -15.00 -10.35 -8.78
C ILE A 163 -15.63 -11.53 -8.04
N MET A 164 -14.95 -12.04 -7.04
CA MET A 164 -15.29 -13.26 -6.34
C MET A 164 -15.54 -13.01 -4.84
N ALA A 165 -16.59 -13.61 -4.33
CA ALA A 165 -16.89 -13.78 -2.91
C ALA A 165 -17.01 -15.29 -2.64
N THR A 166 -15.87 -16.00 -2.48
CA THR A 166 -15.85 -17.45 -2.36
C THR A 166 -15.82 -17.91 -0.91
N MET A 167 -16.62 -18.93 -0.59
CA MET A 167 -16.64 -19.58 0.72
C MET A 167 -16.61 -21.10 0.56
N ASP A 168 -15.68 -21.74 1.30
CA ASP A 168 -15.65 -23.19 1.55
C ASP A 168 -15.92 -23.41 3.05
N ILE A 169 -17.09 -23.90 3.42
CA ILE A 169 -17.56 -23.95 4.82
C ILE A 169 -17.31 -25.31 5.44
N LEU A 170 -16.77 -25.33 6.66
CA LEU A 170 -16.66 -26.51 7.54
C LEU A 170 -17.40 -26.25 8.86
N ASP A 171 -18.08 -27.27 9.36
CA ASP A 171 -18.72 -27.23 10.67
C ASP A 171 -17.72 -26.98 11.81
N SER A 172 -18.16 -26.33 12.86
CA SER A 172 -17.36 -26.05 14.07
C SER A 172 -18.17 -26.30 15.33
N ASP A 173 -17.53 -26.87 16.34
CA ASP A 173 -18.11 -27.11 17.68
C ASP A 173 -17.91 -25.93 18.64
N ASN A 174 -17.42 -24.79 18.18
CA ASN A 174 -17.20 -23.61 19.02
C ASN A 174 -18.51 -23.04 19.53
N VAL A 175 -18.51 -22.55 20.77
CA VAL A 175 -19.67 -21.86 21.37
C VAL A 175 -19.22 -20.50 21.85
N VAL A 176 -19.93 -19.45 21.45
CA VAL A 176 -19.66 -18.05 21.81
C VAL A 176 -20.91 -17.43 22.40
N VAL A 177 -20.73 -16.58 23.42
CA VAL A 177 -21.84 -15.86 24.05
C VAL A 177 -22.19 -14.63 23.21
N VAL A 178 -23.49 -14.38 23.02
CA VAL A 178 -23.96 -13.17 22.32
C VAL A 178 -23.62 -11.94 23.15
N LYS A 179 -22.85 -11.01 22.56
CA LYS A 179 -22.55 -9.70 23.13
C LYS A 179 -23.62 -8.69 22.77
N GLN A 180 -23.82 -7.70 23.62
CA GLN A 180 -24.72 -6.58 23.38
C GLN A 180 -23.93 -5.28 23.59
N PRO A 181 -24.11 -4.28 22.72
CA PRO A 181 -23.52 -2.97 22.97
C PRO A 181 -24.17 -2.32 24.21
N GLU A 182 -23.38 -1.65 25.00
CA GLU A 182 -23.88 -0.87 26.13
C GLU A 182 -24.38 0.51 25.64
N GLU A 183 -25.54 0.95 26.11
CA GLU A 183 -26.16 2.21 25.66
C GLU A 183 -25.33 3.45 26.01
N THR A 184 -24.46 3.35 27.01
CA THR A 184 -23.64 4.45 27.52
C THR A 184 -22.24 4.51 26.89
N GLU A 185 -21.87 3.50 26.11
CA GLU A 185 -20.57 3.41 25.48
C GLU A 185 -20.62 3.82 23.99
N GLU A 186 -19.57 4.51 23.55
CA GLU A 186 -19.31 4.77 22.14
C GLU A 186 -18.38 3.69 21.60
N TYR A 187 -18.61 3.27 20.36
CA TYR A 187 -17.85 2.23 19.69
C TYR A 187 -17.30 2.74 18.36
N PRO A 188 -16.10 2.29 17.95
CA PRO A 188 -15.63 2.53 16.58
C PRO A 188 -16.55 1.86 15.56
N VAL A 189 -16.56 2.40 14.35
CA VAL A 189 -17.35 1.86 13.25
C VAL A 189 -16.40 1.30 12.17
N VAL A 190 -16.71 0.08 11.69
CA VAL A 190 -16.07 -0.50 10.50
C VAL A 190 -17.10 -0.64 9.39
N GLY A 191 -16.83 -0.01 8.25
CA GLY A 191 -17.60 -0.24 7.03
C GLY A 191 -17.23 -1.58 6.39
N VAL A 192 -18.20 -2.42 6.12
CA VAL A 192 -18.03 -3.75 5.51
C VAL A 192 -18.50 -3.69 4.06
N LEU A 193 -17.56 -3.48 3.13
CA LEU A 193 -17.77 -3.50 1.68
C LEU A 193 -17.75 -4.95 1.20
N ASP A 194 -18.91 -5.60 1.22
CA ASP A 194 -19.03 -7.03 0.99
C ASP A 194 -20.41 -7.40 0.41
N THR A 195 -20.85 -8.64 0.63
CA THR A 195 -22.13 -9.17 0.14
C THR A 195 -23.31 -8.84 1.04
N GLY A 196 -23.08 -8.14 2.14
CA GLY A 196 -24.08 -7.79 3.15
C GLY A 196 -23.95 -8.56 4.45
N ILE A 197 -24.59 -8.05 5.50
CA ILE A 197 -24.57 -8.59 6.87
C ILE A 197 -25.97 -9.04 7.25
N ALA A 198 -26.13 -10.33 7.54
CA ALA A 198 -27.39 -10.94 7.94
C ALA A 198 -27.84 -10.51 9.35
N ASP A 199 -29.16 -10.55 9.59
CA ASP A 199 -29.77 -10.27 10.89
C ASP A 199 -29.78 -11.53 11.78
N ILE A 200 -28.59 -11.99 12.16
CA ILE A 200 -28.41 -13.08 13.13
C ILE A 200 -28.21 -12.53 14.56
N PRO A 201 -28.52 -13.30 15.61
CA PRO A 201 -28.46 -12.82 17.01
C PRO A 201 -27.11 -12.22 17.41
N TYR A 202 -26.01 -12.68 16.84
CA TYR A 202 -24.66 -12.19 17.12
C TYR A 202 -24.37 -10.83 16.48
N LEU A 203 -24.83 -10.60 15.25
CA LEU A 203 -24.47 -9.43 14.46
C LEU A 203 -25.50 -8.30 14.52
N ALA A 204 -26.79 -8.65 14.60
CA ALA A 204 -27.88 -7.67 14.59
C ALA A 204 -27.72 -6.54 15.62
N PRO A 205 -27.27 -6.79 16.88
CA PRO A 205 -27.09 -5.72 17.88
C PRO A 205 -25.96 -4.74 17.53
N TRP A 206 -25.00 -5.16 16.73
CA TRP A 206 -23.81 -4.38 16.39
C TRP A 206 -23.91 -3.66 15.05
N LYS A 207 -24.95 -3.94 14.26
CA LYS A 207 -25.20 -3.26 12.98
C LYS A 207 -25.62 -1.81 13.20
N GLU A 208 -25.08 -0.92 12.37
CA GLU A 208 -25.60 0.43 12.24
C GLU A 208 -27.01 0.41 11.64
N ALA A 209 -27.83 1.39 12.02
CA ALA A 209 -29.21 1.50 11.52
C ALA A 209 -29.27 1.92 10.04
N VAL A 210 -28.25 2.65 9.58
CA VAL A 210 -28.11 3.05 8.18
C VAL A 210 -27.37 1.95 7.44
N VAL A 211 -27.83 1.61 6.24
CA VAL A 211 -27.23 0.63 5.36
C VAL A 211 -27.05 1.22 3.97
N HIS A 212 -26.03 0.75 3.25
CA HIS A 212 -25.85 1.04 1.82
C HIS A 212 -26.08 -0.23 1.02
N GLU A 213 -27.02 -0.22 0.07
CA GLU A 213 -27.39 -1.40 -0.70
C GLU A 213 -27.44 -1.08 -2.21
N ASN A 214 -26.52 -1.64 -2.99
CA ASN A 214 -26.53 -1.55 -4.45
C ASN A 214 -27.42 -2.61 -5.10
N TYR A 215 -27.86 -3.62 -4.35
CA TYR A 215 -28.68 -4.73 -4.86
C TYR A 215 -29.97 -4.91 -4.07
N PRO A 216 -31.13 -5.18 -4.71
CA PRO A 216 -32.33 -5.62 -4.04
C PRO A 216 -32.11 -6.90 -3.21
N LYS A 217 -32.81 -7.03 -2.08
CA LYS A 217 -32.62 -8.13 -1.12
C LYS A 217 -32.74 -9.52 -1.71
N GLU A 218 -33.56 -9.70 -2.73
CA GLU A 218 -33.74 -10.96 -3.44
C GLU A 218 -32.52 -11.42 -4.24
N TYR A 219 -31.56 -10.53 -4.49
CA TYR A 219 -30.32 -10.84 -5.20
C TYR A 219 -29.10 -10.87 -4.27
N GLN A 220 -29.30 -10.70 -2.95
CA GLN A 220 -28.20 -10.69 -1.98
C GLN A 220 -27.96 -12.10 -1.41
N ASP A 221 -26.71 -12.56 -1.45
CA ASP A 221 -26.22 -13.70 -0.68
C ASP A 221 -25.26 -13.19 0.40
N ASN A 222 -25.79 -12.92 1.57
CA ASN A 222 -25.06 -12.28 2.68
C ASN A 222 -24.08 -13.23 3.41
N SER A 223 -23.82 -14.42 2.90
CA SER A 223 -23.00 -15.43 3.59
C SER A 223 -21.58 -14.96 3.85
N HIS A 224 -20.89 -14.45 2.82
CA HIS A 224 -19.52 -14.00 2.93
C HIS A 224 -19.38 -12.75 3.82
N GLY A 225 -20.21 -11.74 3.60
CA GLY A 225 -20.18 -10.51 4.41
C GLY A 225 -20.54 -10.75 5.89
N SER A 226 -21.47 -11.67 6.18
CA SER A 226 -21.78 -12.06 7.57
C SER A 226 -20.61 -12.78 8.25
N PHE A 227 -19.92 -13.64 7.52
CA PHE A 227 -18.73 -14.32 8.02
C PHE A 227 -17.60 -13.32 8.33
N VAL A 228 -17.36 -12.38 7.43
CA VAL A 228 -16.40 -11.27 7.61
C VAL A 228 -16.77 -10.40 8.82
N ALA A 229 -18.03 -10.00 8.93
CA ALA A 229 -18.55 -9.19 10.04
C ALA A 229 -18.40 -9.92 11.39
N GLY A 230 -18.63 -11.23 11.41
CA GLY A 230 -18.41 -12.06 12.60
C GLY A 230 -16.97 -12.06 13.08
N ILE A 231 -15.99 -12.08 12.16
CA ILE A 231 -14.56 -11.97 12.53
C ILE A 231 -14.23 -10.56 13.05
N ILE A 232 -14.80 -9.51 12.48
CA ILE A 232 -14.59 -8.14 12.98
C ILE A 232 -15.06 -8.03 14.43
N GLU A 233 -16.27 -8.49 14.74
CA GLU A 233 -16.87 -8.27 16.06
C GLU A 233 -16.50 -9.33 17.10
N TYR A 234 -16.36 -10.59 16.71
CA TYR A 234 -16.16 -11.72 17.62
C TYR A 234 -14.82 -12.44 17.42
N GLY A 235 -13.86 -11.81 16.75
CA GLY A 235 -12.63 -12.50 16.40
C GLY A 235 -11.82 -13.04 17.58
N ASP A 236 -11.85 -12.37 18.74
CA ASP A 236 -11.16 -12.84 19.95
C ASP A 236 -11.90 -13.98 20.62
N GLU A 237 -13.22 -13.85 20.79
CA GLU A 237 -14.06 -14.89 21.40
C GLU A 237 -14.07 -16.17 20.57
N LEU A 238 -14.09 -16.05 19.26
CA LEU A 238 -14.08 -17.18 18.33
C LEU A 238 -12.75 -17.95 18.33
N ASN A 239 -11.63 -17.26 18.55
CA ASN A 239 -10.29 -17.85 18.50
C ASN A 239 -9.66 -18.00 19.90
N GLY A 240 -10.30 -17.52 20.97
CA GLY A 240 -9.73 -17.53 22.33
C GLY A 240 -8.49 -16.65 22.46
N THR A 241 -8.46 -15.53 21.75
CA THR A 241 -7.38 -14.52 21.77
C THR A 241 -7.82 -13.28 22.55
N ASN A 242 -6.87 -12.39 22.85
CA ASN A 242 -7.14 -11.11 23.51
C ASN A 242 -6.31 -10.00 22.83
N ILE A 243 -6.65 -9.70 21.58
CA ILE A 243 -5.94 -8.73 20.75
C ILE A 243 -6.73 -7.42 20.68
N SER A 244 -8.06 -7.51 20.71
CA SER A 244 -8.97 -6.36 20.67
C SER A 244 -8.79 -5.48 21.90
N ALA A 245 -8.76 -4.16 21.68
CA ALA A 245 -8.63 -3.18 22.74
C ALA A 245 -9.97 -2.81 23.39
N LEU A 246 -11.06 -2.97 22.65
CA LEU A 246 -12.42 -2.58 23.02
C LEU A 246 -13.37 -3.78 23.06
N SER A 247 -14.45 -3.64 23.82
CA SER A 247 -15.48 -4.68 24.02
C SER A 247 -16.24 -5.01 22.73
N GLY A 248 -16.34 -4.08 21.79
CA GLY A 248 -17.06 -4.25 20.52
C GLY A 248 -16.76 -3.19 19.49
N VAL A 249 -17.31 -3.40 18.29
CA VAL A 249 -17.19 -2.53 17.11
C VAL A 249 -18.53 -2.48 16.39
N ARG A 250 -19.01 -1.29 16.02
CA ARG A 250 -20.19 -1.14 15.16
C ARG A 250 -19.88 -1.53 13.72
N LEU A 251 -20.83 -2.13 13.07
CA LEU A 251 -20.73 -2.67 11.72
C LEU A 251 -21.63 -1.89 10.77
N PHE A 252 -21.02 -1.08 9.90
CA PHE A 252 -21.77 -0.43 8.82
C PHE A 252 -21.88 -1.39 7.64
N ASN A 253 -23.13 -1.75 7.28
CA ASN A 253 -23.41 -2.72 6.22
C ASN A 253 -23.44 -2.05 4.84
N ALA A 254 -22.45 -2.32 3.99
CA ALA A 254 -22.40 -1.86 2.60
C ALA A 254 -22.42 -3.06 1.64
N VAL A 255 -23.59 -3.30 1.01
CA VAL A 255 -23.82 -4.40 0.07
C VAL A 255 -23.34 -3.98 -1.32
N VAL A 256 -22.06 -4.19 -1.63
CA VAL A 256 -21.43 -3.81 -2.90
C VAL A 256 -21.28 -4.98 -3.87
N HIS A 257 -21.56 -6.20 -3.42
CA HIS A 257 -21.47 -7.43 -4.20
C HIS A 257 -22.70 -8.33 -3.93
N PRO A 258 -23.33 -8.93 -4.93
CA PRO A 258 -24.55 -9.74 -4.75
C PRO A 258 -24.30 -11.16 -4.21
N GLY A 259 -23.04 -11.51 -3.91
CA GLY A 259 -22.66 -12.87 -3.52
C GLY A 259 -22.62 -13.82 -4.71
N ASN A 260 -23.10 -15.07 -4.48
CA ASN A 260 -23.09 -16.10 -5.53
C ASN A 260 -24.28 -16.02 -6.49
N THR A 261 -25.15 -15.03 -6.34
CA THR A 261 -26.39 -14.92 -7.14
C THR A 261 -26.14 -14.36 -8.54
N MET A 262 -25.14 -13.49 -8.68
CA MET A 262 -24.76 -12.83 -9.93
C MET A 262 -23.25 -12.64 -10.02
N THR A 263 -22.73 -12.62 -11.23
CA THR A 263 -21.34 -12.23 -11.50
C THR A 263 -21.27 -10.72 -11.67
N ILE A 264 -20.34 -10.06 -10.97
CA ILE A 264 -20.02 -8.65 -11.17
C ILE A 264 -18.57 -8.48 -11.60
N TYR A 265 -18.27 -7.30 -12.12
CA TYR A 265 -16.98 -6.96 -12.71
C TYR A 265 -16.32 -5.78 -11.98
N PRO A 266 -15.03 -5.54 -12.18
CA PRO A 266 -14.31 -4.48 -11.48
C PRO A 266 -14.96 -3.10 -11.57
N GLU A 267 -15.54 -2.76 -12.72
CA GLU A 267 -16.21 -1.49 -12.97
C GLU A 267 -17.40 -1.30 -12.03
N GLU A 268 -18.22 -2.34 -11.89
CA GLU A 268 -19.40 -2.32 -11.01
C GLU A 268 -18.97 -2.22 -9.56
N LEU A 269 -17.98 -3.02 -9.15
CA LEU A 269 -17.50 -2.99 -7.78
C LEU A 269 -16.91 -1.63 -7.42
N ILE A 270 -16.10 -1.01 -8.29
CA ILE A 270 -15.51 0.31 -8.02
C ILE A 270 -16.57 1.39 -7.90
N ASP A 271 -17.59 1.35 -8.74
CA ASP A 271 -18.70 2.29 -8.69
C ASP A 271 -19.46 2.18 -7.36
N HIS A 272 -19.81 0.94 -6.96
CA HIS A 272 -20.47 0.67 -5.69
C HIS A 272 -19.64 1.02 -4.45
N VAL A 273 -18.33 0.74 -4.49
CA VAL A 273 -17.41 1.12 -3.40
C VAL A 273 -17.32 2.65 -3.29
N ARG A 274 -17.24 3.36 -4.41
CA ARG A 274 -17.21 4.82 -4.44
C ARG A 274 -18.51 5.39 -3.85
N GLU A 275 -19.67 4.93 -4.32
CA GLU A 275 -20.96 5.35 -3.81
C GLU A 275 -21.10 5.10 -2.30
N ALA A 276 -20.68 3.92 -1.82
CA ALA A 276 -20.73 3.58 -0.41
C ALA A 276 -19.87 4.52 0.44
N VAL A 277 -18.66 4.84 0.00
CA VAL A 277 -17.72 5.72 0.72
C VAL A 277 -18.17 7.18 0.67
N GLU A 278 -18.54 7.69 -0.51
CA GLU A 278 -18.94 9.09 -0.71
C GLU A 278 -20.24 9.44 0.05
N ASN A 279 -21.20 8.51 0.11
CA ASN A 279 -22.47 8.70 0.77
C ASN A 279 -22.40 8.56 2.30
N ASN A 280 -21.29 8.05 2.86
CA ASN A 280 -21.12 7.80 4.29
C ASN A 280 -19.76 8.34 4.79
N PRO A 281 -19.55 9.67 4.74
CA PRO A 281 -18.26 10.31 5.03
C PRO A 281 -17.81 10.19 6.48
N GLU A 282 -18.71 9.80 7.40
CA GLU A 282 -18.40 9.52 8.80
C GLU A 282 -17.66 8.21 9.01
N ILE A 283 -17.79 7.24 8.09
CA ILE A 283 -17.11 5.96 8.15
C ILE A 283 -15.67 6.12 7.63
N LYS A 284 -14.69 5.90 8.48
CA LYS A 284 -13.28 6.15 8.16
C LYS A 284 -12.47 4.90 7.86
N ILE A 285 -12.85 3.76 8.42
CA ILE A 285 -12.18 2.47 8.21
C ILE A 285 -13.12 1.53 7.47
N TRP A 286 -12.65 1.03 6.33
CA TRP A 286 -13.42 0.14 5.46
C TRP A 286 -12.71 -1.19 5.24
N ASN A 287 -13.43 -2.29 5.40
CA ASN A 287 -12.97 -3.64 5.07
C ASN A 287 -13.44 -4.03 3.67
N LEU A 288 -12.51 -4.40 2.79
CA LEU A 288 -12.81 -4.87 1.43
C LEU A 288 -12.16 -6.24 1.20
N SER A 289 -12.93 -7.31 1.48
CA SER A 289 -12.48 -8.71 1.40
C SER A 289 -12.80 -9.40 0.08
N LEU A 290 -13.16 -8.65 -0.94
CA LEU A 290 -13.46 -9.12 -2.31
C LEU A 290 -12.24 -9.02 -3.22
N GLY A 291 -12.13 -9.87 -4.24
CA GLY A 291 -10.99 -9.85 -5.14
C GLY A 291 -11.18 -10.68 -6.40
N THR A 292 -10.12 -10.87 -7.16
CA THR A 292 -10.09 -11.68 -8.39
C THR A 292 -8.98 -12.72 -8.35
N THR A 293 -9.08 -13.72 -9.21
CA THR A 293 -8.03 -14.73 -9.43
C THR A 293 -6.88 -14.23 -10.29
N MET A 294 -7.01 -13.08 -10.95
CA MET A 294 -5.96 -12.48 -11.76
C MET A 294 -4.82 -11.95 -10.89
N GLU A 295 -3.60 -12.06 -11.37
CA GLU A 295 -2.39 -11.53 -10.71
C GLU A 295 -2.14 -10.07 -11.10
N SER A 296 -1.55 -9.29 -10.18
CA SER A 296 -1.03 -7.95 -10.50
C SER A 296 0.21 -8.05 -11.38
N GLU A 297 0.42 -7.04 -12.22
CA GLU A 297 1.62 -6.94 -13.03
C GLU A 297 2.80 -6.37 -12.22
N LEU A 298 4.04 -6.55 -12.71
CA LEU A 298 5.22 -5.97 -12.04
C LEU A 298 5.56 -4.58 -12.55
N ASP A 299 5.17 -4.29 -13.76
CA ASP A 299 5.58 -3.11 -14.50
C ASP A 299 4.50 -2.03 -14.56
N GLU A 300 3.28 -2.37 -14.13
CA GLU A 300 2.12 -1.48 -14.18
C GLU A 300 1.20 -1.72 -12.98
N PHE A 301 0.67 -0.62 -12.43
CA PHE A 301 -0.39 -0.68 -11.42
C PHE A 301 -1.74 -0.92 -12.10
N SER A 302 -2.62 -1.66 -11.44
CA SER A 302 -3.96 -1.91 -11.97
C SER A 302 -4.84 -0.66 -11.87
N GLU A 303 -5.74 -0.50 -12.85
CA GLU A 303 -6.74 0.57 -12.77
C GLU A 303 -7.60 0.45 -11.50
N PHE A 304 -7.87 -0.78 -11.04
CA PHE A 304 -8.60 -1.01 -9.79
C PHE A 304 -7.87 -0.47 -8.57
N GLY A 305 -6.54 -0.71 -8.47
CA GLY A 305 -5.70 -0.16 -7.42
C GLY A 305 -5.65 1.37 -7.45
N MET A 306 -5.51 1.95 -8.65
CA MET A 306 -5.54 3.40 -8.86
C MET A 306 -6.90 4.01 -8.47
N ALA A 307 -8.01 3.33 -8.78
CA ALA A 307 -9.35 3.77 -8.38
C ALA A 307 -9.54 3.75 -6.86
N LEU A 308 -9.05 2.71 -6.17
CA LEU A 308 -9.06 2.66 -4.70
C LEU A 308 -8.21 3.78 -4.08
N ASP A 309 -7.07 4.11 -4.69
CA ASP A 309 -6.22 5.23 -4.25
C ASP A 309 -6.95 6.56 -4.38
N ASN A 310 -7.62 6.79 -5.51
CA ASN A 310 -8.41 7.98 -5.76
C ASN A 310 -9.58 8.12 -4.76
N ILE A 311 -10.35 7.05 -4.51
CA ILE A 311 -11.44 7.04 -3.53
C ILE A 311 -10.92 7.41 -2.14
N GLN A 312 -9.79 6.85 -1.71
CA GLN A 312 -9.22 7.12 -0.39
C GLN A 312 -8.68 8.54 -0.26
N ASP A 313 -8.04 9.06 -1.32
CA ASP A 313 -7.53 10.43 -1.34
C ASP A 313 -8.64 11.49 -1.33
N GLU A 314 -9.76 11.26 -2.06
CA GLU A 314 -10.90 12.18 -2.14
C GLU A 314 -11.70 12.22 -0.83
N ASN A 315 -11.78 11.11 -0.08
CA ASN A 315 -12.68 10.98 1.08
C ASN A 315 -11.97 10.91 2.44
N ASN A 316 -10.64 10.92 2.46
CA ASN A 316 -9.83 10.73 3.67
C ASN A 316 -10.32 9.53 4.49
N VAL A 317 -10.24 8.34 3.87
CA VAL A 317 -10.59 7.04 4.47
C VAL A 317 -9.42 6.07 4.32
N LEU A 318 -9.43 4.99 5.09
CA LEU A 318 -8.49 3.89 4.96
C LEU A 318 -9.22 2.59 4.61
N ILE A 319 -8.89 2.00 3.46
CA ILE A 319 -9.42 0.71 3.03
C ILE A 319 -8.43 -0.39 3.37
N ILE A 320 -8.88 -1.38 4.15
CA ILE A 320 -8.13 -2.59 4.47
C ILE A 320 -8.55 -3.66 3.47
N LYS A 321 -7.59 -4.13 2.65
CA LYS A 321 -7.84 -4.93 1.45
C LYS A 321 -7.20 -6.31 1.55
N SER A 322 -7.93 -7.36 1.18
CA SER A 322 -7.38 -8.72 1.08
C SER A 322 -6.39 -8.86 -0.07
N ALA A 323 -5.25 -9.54 0.15
CA ALA A 323 -4.21 -9.77 -0.85
C ALA A 323 -4.63 -10.72 -1.98
N GLY A 324 -5.66 -11.55 -1.73
CA GLY A 324 -6.18 -12.57 -2.63
C GLY A 324 -5.67 -13.98 -2.33
N ASN A 325 -6.34 -14.96 -2.90
CA ASN A 325 -6.07 -16.39 -2.71
C ASN A 325 -5.63 -17.07 -4.02
N CYS A 326 -4.86 -18.14 -3.91
CA CYS A 326 -4.51 -19.02 -5.03
C CYS A 326 -4.44 -20.48 -4.56
N ASN A 327 -4.85 -21.41 -5.43
CA ASN A 327 -4.83 -22.85 -5.14
C ASN A 327 -3.61 -23.56 -5.76
N ASN A 328 -2.55 -22.83 -6.09
CA ASN A 328 -1.34 -23.34 -6.71
C ASN A 328 -0.66 -24.44 -5.87
N PHE A 329 -0.74 -24.31 -4.53
CA PHE A 329 -0.17 -25.30 -3.61
C PHE A 329 -0.73 -26.72 -3.81
N ALA A 330 -2.01 -26.86 -4.20
CA ALA A 330 -2.62 -28.17 -4.48
C ALA A 330 -1.98 -28.89 -5.68
N LYS A 331 -1.30 -28.14 -6.55
CA LYS A 331 -0.56 -28.65 -7.73
C LYS A 331 0.96 -28.61 -7.54
N GLY A 332 1.46 -28.25 -6.35
CA GLY A 332 2.89 -28.06 -6.08
C GLY A 332 3.54 -26.91 -6.87
N LEU A 333 2.77 -25.94 -7.31
CA LEU A 333 3.23 -24.77 -8.03
C LEU A 333 3.53 -23.61 -7.06
N PRO A 334 4.43 -22.68 -7.45
CA PRO A 334 4.71 -21.48 -6.66
C PRO A 334 3.45 -20.65 -6.39
N LYS A 335 3.46 -19.92 -5.27
CA LYS A 335 2.39 -18.96 -4.95
C LYS A 335 2.31 -17.87 -6.01
N SER A 336 1.08 -17.47 -6.34
CA SER A 336 0.80 -16.35 -7.22
C SER A 336 1.08 -15.01 -6.53
N ARG A 337 1.43 -13.98 -7.30
CA ARG A 337 1.50 -12.61 -6.80
C ARG A 337 0.14 -12.12 -6.32
N ILE A 338 0.15 -11.02 -5.55
CA ILE A 338 -1.08 -10.37 -5.07
C ILE A 338 -2.12 -10.23 -6.18
N SER A 339 -3.39 -10.22 -5.80
CA SER A 339 -4.50 -10.02 -6.73
C SER A 339 -4.38 -8.71 -7.50
N LYS A 340 -4.79 -8.69 -8.77
CA LYS A 340 -4.87 -7.47 -9.61
C LYS A 340 -5.73 -6.36 -8.96
N THR A 341 -6.53 -6.68 -7.96
CA THR A 341 -7.33 -5.73 -7.17
C THR A 341 -6.66 -5.30 -5.85
N ALA A 342 -5.40 -5.68 -5.60
CA ALA A 342 -4.75 -5.50 -4.29
C ALA A 342 -3.42 -4.74 -4.37
N ASP A 343 -3.20 -3.95 -5.42
CA ASP A 343 -1.96 -3.21 -5.64
C ASP A 343 -2.05 -1.70 -5.35
N SER A 344 -3.18 -1.24 -4.77
CA SER A 344 -3.34 0.13 -4.27
C SER A 344 -2.18 0.56 -3.37
N VAL A 345 -1.68 1.77 -3.56
CA VAL A 345 -0.60 2.34 -2.73
C VAL A 345 -1.11 3.03 -1.47
N ARG A 346 -2.44 3.25 -1.35
CA ARG A 346 -3.09 3.83 -0.17
C ARG A 346 -3.61 2.76 0.78
N SER A 347 -4.20 1.69 0.25
CA SER A 347 -4.78 0.61 1.06
C SER A 347 -3.73 -0.14 1.88
N LEU A 348 -4.11 -0.62 3.07
CA LEU A 348 -3.41 -1.66 3.79
C LEU A 348 -3.83 -3.03 3.23
N VAL A 349 -2.93 -3.70 2.54
CA VAL A 349 -3.18 -5.01 1.93
C VAL A 349 -2.75 -6.11 2.89
N VAL A 350 -3.66 -7.06 3.14
CA VAL A 350 -3.47 -8.09 4.17
C VAL A 350 -3.37 -9.48 3.54
N GLY A 351 -2.24 -10.14 3.78
CA GLY A 351 -2.01 -11.56 3.49
C GLY A 351 -2.46 -12.46 4.63
N SER A 352 -2.26 -13.77 4.47
CA SER A 352 -2.66 -14.78 5.46
C SER A 352 -1.48 -15.60 5.96
N ILE A 353 -1.46 -15.84 7.27
CA ILE A 353 -0.59 -16.81 7.95
C ILE A 353 -1.43 -17.87 8.66
N ALA A 354 -0.85 -19.04 8.88
CA ALA A 354 -1.47 -20.14 9.61
C ALA A 354 -1.33 -19.93 11.12
N GLU A 355 -2.42 -20.09 11.89
CA GLU A 355 -2.37 -20.08 13.35
C GLU A 355 -1.99 -21.45 13.90
N THR A 356 -2.57 -22.50 13.32
CA THR A 356 -2.38 -23.89 13.73
C THR A 356 -2.03 -24.77 12.53
N GLN A 357 -1.52 -25.97 12.81
CA GLN A 357 -1.23 -26.98 11.80
C GLN A 357 -1.97 -28.28 12.11
N GLY A 358 -2.87 -28.70 11.25
CA GLY A 358 -3.50 -30.04 11.26
C GLY A 358 -2.65 -31.08 10.54
N GLU A 359 -3.12 -32.34 10.55
CA GLU A 359 -2.38 -33.51 10.02
C GLU A 359 -2.00 -33.37 8.52
N HIS A 360 -2.85 -32.71 7.73
CA HIS A 360 -2.67 -32.58 6.29
C HIS A 360 -2.30 -31.17 5.83
N ASP A 361 -2.12 -30.24 6.78
CA ASP A 361 -1.82 -28.83 6.48
C ASP A 361 -0.38 -28.65 6.02
N TYR A 362 -0.16 -27.75 5.07
CA TYR A 362 1.16 -27.52 4.48
C TYR A 362 1.98 -26.45 5.20
N ALA A 363 1.35 -25.51 5.88
CA ALA A 363 2.05 -24.47 6.61
C ALA A 363 2.23 -24.85 8.09
N GLU A 364 3.45 -24.65 8.60
CA GLU A 364 3.70 -24.65 10.04
C GLU A 364 3.01 -23.43 10.70
N PRO A 365 2.75 -23.43 12.00
CA PRO A 365 2.21 -22.27 12.69
C PRO A 365 3.05 -21.00 12.45
N ASN A 366 2.38 -19.87 12.28
CA ASN A 366 2.96 -18.57 11.97
C ASN A 366 3.61 -18.43 10.58
N MET A 367 3.63 -19.50 9.77
CA MET A 367 4.11 -19.43 8.39
C MET A 367 3.00 -18.96 7.44
N PRO A 368 3.37 -18.34 6.28
CA PRO A 368 2.40 -17.92 5.28
C PRO A 368 1.48 -19.04 4.82
N SER A 369 0.17 -18.86 4.94
CA SER A 369 -0.83 -19.84 4.52
C SER A 369 -0.59 -20.33 3.10
N PRO A 370 -0.85 -21.61 2.79
CA PRO A 370 -0.55 -22.15 1.45
C PRO A 370 -1.25 -21.40 0.31
N PHE A 371 -2.46 -20.93 0.56
CA PHE A 371 -3.31 -20.23 -0.40
C PHE A 371 -3.03 -18.73 -0.50
N THR A 372 -2.30 -18.12 0.45
CA THR A 372 -2.05 -16.67 0.41
C THR A 372 -1.25 -16.26 -0.81
N ARG A 373 -1.66 -15.19 -1.47
CA ARG A 373 -0.87 -14.54 -2.52
C ARG A 373 0.26 -13.73 -1.91
N VAL A 374 1.30 -13.49 -2.70
CA VAL A 374 2.57 -12.91 -2.22
C VAL A 374 3.01 -11.73 -3.09
N GLY A 375 3.93 -10.92 -2.58
CA GLY A 375 4.57 -9.85 -3.32
C GLY A 375 5.73 -10.31 -4.22
N PRO A 376 6.45 -9.35 -4.78
CA PRO A 376 6.22 -7.92 -4.64
C PRO A 376 5.02 -7.43 -5.45
N GLY A 377 4.51 -6.24 -5.12
CA GLY A 377 3.59 -5.52 -5.98
C GLY A 377 4.28 -4.82 -7.15
N PRO A 378 3.53 -4.04 -7.97
CA PRO A 378 4.08 -3.27 -9.08
C PRO A 378 5.23 -2.39 -8.64
N ALA A 379 6.18 -2.12 -9.56
CA ALA A 379 7.41 -1.38 -9.28
C ALA A 379 8.22 -1.93 -8.08
N SER A 380 7.97 -3.18 -7.69
CA SER A 380 8.58 -3.87 -6.55
C SER A 380 8.22 -3.25 -5.19
N ILE A 381 7.06 -2.59 -5.06
CA ILE A 381 6.58 -2.14 -3.73
C ILE A 381 6.31 -3.33 -2.82
N VAL A 382 6.45 -3.10 -1.52
CA VAL A 382 6.15 -4.13 -0.52
C VAL A 382 4.65 -4.39 -0.50
N LYS A 383 4.25 -5.60 -0.83
CA LYS A 383 2.90 -6.14 -0.73
C LYS A 383 2.97 -7.64 -0.44
N PRO A 384 2.03 -8.22 0.36
CA PRO A 384 1.06 -7.49 1.17
C PRO A 384 1.75 -6.50 2.10
N ASP A 385 1.03 -5.51 2.67
CA ASP A 385 1.59 -4.62 3.70
C ASP A 385 1.70 -5.38 5.03
N LEU A 386 0.68 -6.13 5.40
CA LEU A 386 0.56 -6.85 6.67
C LEU A 386 0.05 -8.27 6.44
N VAL A 387 0.16 -9.10 7.47
CA VAL A 387 -0.47 -10.43 7.52
C VAL A 387 -1.24 -10.61 8.82
N PHE A 388 -2.24 -11.50 8.79
CA PHE A 388 -2.93 -11.96 9.98
C PHE A 388 -3.39 -13.42 9.81
N TYR A 389 -3.91 -14.04 10.84
CA TYR A 389 -4.42 -15.41 10.78
C TYR A 389 -5.65 -15.49 9.88
N GLY A 390 -5.58 -16.31 8.84
CA GLY A 390 -6.66 -16.56 7.87
C GLY A 390 -6.85 -18.05 7.57
N GLY A 391 -6.27 -18.92 8.42
CA GLY A 391 -6.36 -20.36 8.35
C GLY A 391 -5.21 -21.03 7.59
N ASN A 392 -5.29 -22.34 7.49
CA ASN A 392 -4.33 -23.23 6.85
C ASN A 392 -5.01 -24.16 5.85
N ALA A 393 -4.27 -24.80 4.98
CA ALA A 393 -4.80 -25.74 4.02
C ALA A 393 -3.76 -26.78 3.61
N GLY A 394 -4.24 -27.90 3.07
CA GLY A 394 -3.39 -28.95 2.53
C GLY A 394 -4.16 -29.86 1.60
N VAL A 395 -3.63 -31.04 1.33
CA VAL A 395 -4.25 -32.03 0.43
C VAL A 395 -4.21 -33.43 1.08
N ASP A 396 -5.38 -34.06 1.23
CA ASP A 396 -5.49 -35.48 1.57
C ASP A 396 -6.06 -36.26 0.39
N LYS A 397 -5.33 -37.26 -0.09
CA LYS A 397 -5.72 -38.16 -1.20
C LYS A 397 -6.25 -37.41 -2.43
N GLY A 398 -5.61 -36.26 -2.76
CA GLY A 398 -5.96 -35.43 -3.89
C GLY A 398 -7.16 -34.50 -3.68
N LYS A 399 -7.72 -34.45 -2.46
CA LYS A 399 -8.78 -33.51 -2.09
C LYS A 399 -8.22 -32.40 -1.23
N LEU A 400 -8.71 -31.18 -1.47
CA LEU A 400 -8.39 -30.03 -0.62
C LEU A 400 -8.92 -30.26 0.80
N VAL A 401 -8.06 -30.04 1.78
CA VAL A 401 -8.42 -30.01 3.20
C VAL A 401 -8.12 -28.61 3.73
N ILE A 402 -9.05 -28.03 4.48
CA ILE A 402 -8.91 -26.72 5.08
C ILE A 402 -8.95 -26.80 6.60
N ASN A 403 -8.15 -25.96 7.25
CA ASN A 403 -8.14 -25.73 8.70
C ASN A 403 -8.37 -24.22 8.91
N GLY A 404 -9.66 -23.85 9.02
CA GLY A 404 -10.11 -22.49 8.90
C GLY A 404 -10.21 -21.73 10.21
N VAL A 405 -10.33 -20.40 10.08
CA VAL A 405 -10.75 -19.51 11.16
C VAL A 405 -12.27 -19.58 11.33
N PRO A 406 -12.77 -19.57 12.60
CA PRO A 406 -14.21 -19.66 12.87
C PRO A 406 -14.92 -18.33 12.68
N SER A 407 -16.19 -18.37 12.21
CA SER A 407 -17.15 -17.26 12.22
C SER A 407 -18.59 -17.79 12.02
N PHE A 408 -19.56 -16.88 11.88
CA PHE A 408 -20.98 -17.22 11.83
C PHE A 408 -21.50 -17.44 10.41
N GLY A 409 -22.31 -18.48 10.25
CA GLY A 409 -23.15 -18.66 9.08
C GLY A 409 -24.49 -17.91 9.18
N LEU A 410 -25.29 -17.96 8.11
CA LEU A 410 -26.60 -17.29 8.05
C LEU A 410 -27.63 -17.87 9.04
N ASP A 411 -27.43 -19.09 9.47
CA ASP A 411 -28.26 -19.78 10.47
C ASP A 411 -27.85 -19.50 11.93
N GLY A 412 -26.79 -18.68 12.12
CA GLY A 412 -26.23 -18.36 13.42
C GLY A 412 -25.32 -19.46 14.01
N ASN A 413 -25.07 -20.55 13.29
CA ASN A 413 -24.08 -21.53 13.69
C ASN A 413 -22.66 -21.06 13.36
N ILE A 414 -21.66 -21.62 14.06
CA ILE A 414 -20.26 -21.31 13.83
C ILE A 414 -19.70 -22.30 12.80
N TYR A 415 -19.07 -21.75 11.78
CA TYR A 415 -18.39 -22.48 10.73
C TYR A 415 -16.92 -22.07 10.64
N LYS A 416 -16.10 -22.85 9.96
CA LYS A 416 -14.70 -22.53 9.68
C LYS A 416 -14.45 -22.33 8.20
N ASN A 417 -13.61 -21.37 7.87
CA ASN A 417 -13.23 -21.09 6.49
C ASN A 417 -11.80 -20.55 6.38
N VAL A 418 -11.20 -20.57 5.18
CA VAL A 418 -9.82 -20.13 4.91
C VAL A 418 -9.79 -19.06 3.85
N GLY A 419 -8.90 -18.07 4.03
CA GLY A 419 -8.71 -17.03 3.03
C GLY A 419 -8.11 -15.75 3.58
N THR A 420 -7.50 -14.97 2.70
CA THR A 420 -7.10 -13.60 3.01
C THR A 420 -8.31 -12.70 3.30
N SER A 421 -9.50 -13.09 2.84
CA SER A 421 -10.78 -12.46 3.20
C SER A 421 -11.08 -12.54 4.69
N PHE A 422 -10.48 -13.49 5.41
CA PHE A 422 -10.71 -13.76 6.83
C PHE A 422 -9.56 -13.31 7.74
N SER A 423 -8.38 -13.03 7.18
CA SER A 423 -7.31 -12.32 7.89
C SER A 423 -7.54 -10.81 7.92
N THR A 424 -8.09 -10.25 6.85
CA THR A 424 -8.33 -8.80 6.66
C THR A 424 -9.24 -8.20 7.74
N PRO A 425 -10.36 -8.80 8.15
CA PRO A 425 -11.28 -8.26 9.16
C PRO A 425 -10.63 -7.98 10.51
N ARG A 426 -9.67 -8.81 10.94
CA ARG A 426 -8.93 -8.60 12.19
C ARG A 426 -8.10 -7.33 12.15
N VAL A 427 -7.45 -7.08 11.01
CA VAL A 427 -6.67 -5.85 10.78
C VAL A 427 -7.57 -4.62 10.70
N SER A 428 -8.76 -4.76 10.10
CA SER A 428 -9.77 -3.69 10.03
C SER A 428 -10.26 -3.29 11.43
N ARG A 429 -10.50 -4.27 12.30
CA ARG A 429 -10.86 -4.01 13.71
C ARG A 429 -9.76 -3.23 14.44
N ILE A 430 -8.51 -3.69 14.38
CA ILE A 430 -7.38 -3.03 15.03
C ILE A 430 -7.24 -1.58 14.54
N ALA A 431 -7.36 -1.35 13.22
CA ALA A 431 -7.29 -0.01 12.65
C ALA A 431 -8.43 0.90 13.14
N ALA A 432 -9.65 0.38 13.27
CA ALA A 432 -10.80 1.13 13.78
C ALA A 432 -10.67 1.45 15.28
N GLU A 433 -10.24 0.48 16.08
CA GLU A 433 -9.96 0.68 17.50
C GLU A 433 -8.87 1.73 17.71
N LEU A 434 -7.77 1.65 16.95
CA LEU A 434 -6.67 2.60 17.01
C LEU A 434 -7.14 4.03 16.66
N ALA A 435 -7.88 4.19 15.56
CA ALA A 435 -8.43 5.47 15.14
C ALA A 435 -9.40 6.05 16.17
N PHE A 436 -10.23 5.22 16.79
CA PHE A 436 -11.18 5.64 17.82
C PHE A 436 -10.52 6.02 19.15
N MET A 437 -9.52 5.24 19.57
CA MET A 437 -8.81 5.47 20.84
C MET A 437 -7.91 6.70 20.81
N MET A 438 -7.40 7.08 19.64
CA MET A 438 -6.69 8.34 19.47
C MET A 438 -7.71 9.48 19.47
N HIS A 439 -7.59 10.39 20.45
CA HIS A 439 -8.50 11.53 20.58
C HIS A 439 -8.05 12.70 19.68
N GLU A 440 -7.88 12.40 18.39
CA GLU A 440 -7.46 13.32 17.34
C GLU A 440 -8.37 13.17 16.10
N ASP A 441 -8.32 14.14 15.19
CA ASP A 441 -8.97 14.02 13.89
C ASP A 441 -8.39 12.83 13.11
N PHE A 442 -9.24 12.14 12.37
CA PHE A 442 -8.82 10.96 11.60
C PHE A 442 -7.77 11.33 10.54
N ASP A 443 -6.68 10.59 10.57
CA ASP A 443 -5.57 10.70 9.62
C ASP A 443 -5.20 9.29 9.12
N ALA A 444 -5.52 9.00 7.86
CA ALA A 444 -5.27 7.70 7.24
C ALA A 444 -3.76 7.36 7.18
N LEU A 445 -2.89 8.37 6.97
CA LEU A 445 -1.44 8.16 6.97
C LEU A 445 -0.93 7.77 8.35
N LEU A 446 -1.42 8.41 9.40
CA LEU A 446 -1.03 8.11 10.79
C LEU A 446 -1.44 6.69 11.18
N ILE A 447 -2.70 6.32 10.96
CA ILE A 447 -3.18 4.97 11.30
C ILE A 447 -2.38 3.91 10.53
N ARG A 448 -2.16 4.11 9.22
CA ARG A 448 -1.35 3.22 8.41
C ARG A 448 0.10 3.13 8.91
N ALA A 449 0.71 4.27 9.24
CA ALA A 449 2.08 4.32 9.74
C ALA A 449 2.23 3.59 11.08
N LEU A 450 1.31 3.79 12.03
CA LEU A 450 1.30 3.10 13.32
C LEU A 450 1.12 1.59 13.16
N MET A 451 0.15 1.16 12.35
CA MET A 451 -0.09 -0.26 12.07
C MET A 451 1.16 -0.95 11.50
N ILE A 452 1.88 -0.31 10.58
CA ILE A 452 3.11 -0.83 9.98
C ILE A 452 4.28 -0.75 10.98
N HIS A 453 4.39 0.33 11.74
CA HIS A 453 5.48 0.56 12.67
C HIS A 453 5.55 -0.52 13.75
N TYR A 454 4.42 -0.86 14.33
CA TYR A 454 4.33 -1.86 15.39
C TYR A 454 4.14 -3.29 14.88
N ALA A 455 3.99 -3.49 13.56
CA ALA A 455 3.95 -4.84 12.99
C ALA A 455 5.28 -5.56 13.20
N LYS A 456 5.17 -6.84 13.61
CA LYS A 456 6.32 -7.70 13.93
C LYS A 456 6.17 -9.04 13.19
N TYR A 457 7.29 -9.63 12.82
CA TYR A 457 7.24 -11.03 12.39
C TYR A 457 7.05 -11.92 13.63
N PRO A 458 6.19 -12.94 13.58
CA PRO A 458 6.08 -13.92 14.64
C PRO A 458 7.46 -14.53 14.97
N ALA A 459 7.69 -14.85 16.23
CA ALA A 459 8.94 -15.47 16.67
C ALA A 459 9.20 -16.81 15.96
N ASP A 460 10.48 -17.19 15.85
CA ASP A 460 10.95 -18.50 15.38
C ASP A 460 10.67 -18.86 13.90
N ILE A 461 10.29 -17.89 13.07
CA ILE A 461 10.09 -18.12 11.63
C ILE A 461 11.45 -18.33 10.93
N LYS A 462 11.64 -19.53 10.37
CA LYS A 462 12.85 -19.92 9.60
C LYS A 462 12.72 -19.52 8.12
N MET A 463 12.66 -18.23 7.82
CA MET A 463 12.62 -17.70 6.46
C MET A 463 13.73 -16.68 6.27
N LYS A 464 14.24 -16.57 5.03
CA LYS A 464 15.12 -15.46 4.67
C LYS A 464 14.34 -14.14 4.72
N MET A 465 15.01 -13.03 5.04
CA MET A 465 14.35 -11.72 5.15
C MET A 465 13.63 -11.31 3.86
N THR A 466 14.23 -11.59 2.70
CA THR A 466 13.61 -11.34 1.38
C THR A 466 12.29 -12.08 1.20
N ASP A 467 12.21 -13.31 1.70
CA ASP A 467 11.01 -14.15 1.59
C ASP A 467 9.95 -13.72 2.61
N LYS A 468 10.37 -13.27 3.83
CA LYS A 468 9.47 -12.69 4.83
C LYS A 468 8.80 -11.43 4.27
N VAL A 469 9.58 -10.49 3.74
CA VAL A 469 9.04 -9.26 3.14
C VAL A 469 8.10 -9.58 1.97
N ALA A 470 8.49 -10.50 1.08
CA ALA A 470 7.66 -10.87 -0.06
C ALA A 470 6.34 -11.57 0.33
N GLN A 471 6.34 -12.36 1.40
CA GLN A 471 5.17 -13.16 1.78
C GLN A 471 4.35 -12.59 2.94
N MET A 472 4.98 -11.77 3.78
CA MET A 472 4.38 -11.25 5.02
C MET A 472 4.44 -9.72 5.14
N GLY A 473 5.01 -9.03 4.15
CA GLY A 473 5.14 -7.57 4.18
C GLY A 473 5.96 -7.08 5.36
N PHE A 474 5.39 -6.20 6.16
CA PHE A 474 5.99 -5.67 7.39
C PHE A 474 5.72 -6.53 8.63
N GLY A 475 4.97 -7.63 8.49
CA GLY A 475 4.64 -8.56 9.55
C GLY A 475 3.17 -8.51 10.01
N MET A 476 2.91 -9.05 11.19
CA MET A 476 1.58 -9.06 11.82
C MET A 476 1.43 -7.85 12.75
N PRO A 477 0.34 -7.07 12.65
CA PRO A 477 0.08 -5.96 13.55
C PRO A 477 -0.23 -6.47 14.95
N VAL A 478 0.02 -5.63 15.96
CA VAL A 478 -0.37 -5.85 17.35
C VAL A 478 -1.68 -5.11 17.66
N GLY A 479 -2.30 -5.39 18.79
CA GLY A 479 -3.53 -4.72 19.22
C GLY A 479 -3.35 -3.22 19.48
N ALA A 480 -4.43 -2.43 19.34
CA ALA A 480 -4.40 -0.99 19.52
C ALA A 480 -3.87 -0.57 20.91
N ASN A 481 -4.17 -1.31 21.96
CA ASN A 481 -3.61 -1.07 23.30
C ASN A 481 -2.09 -1.15 23.33
N GLU A 482 -1.48 -2.13 22.64
CA GLU A 482 -0.02 -2.27 22.57
C GLU A 482 0.61 -1.14 21.75
N ILE A 483 -0.06 -0.71 20.66
CA ILE A 483 0.39 0.42 19.83
C ILE A 483 0.43 1.73 20.64
N LEU A 484 -0.56 1.95 21.49
CA LEU A 484 -0.71 3.19 22.25
C LEU A 484 0.00 3.16 23.61
N TYR A 485 0.60 2.05 23.97
CA TYR A 485 1.32 1.89 25.22
C TYR A 485 2.80 2.26 25.04
N ASN A 486 3.32 3.12 25.92
CA ASN A 486 4.73 3.41 26.03
C ASN A 486 5.27 2.89 27.36
N SER A 487 6.38 2.16 27.32
CA SER A 487 7.10 1.76 28.51
C SER A 487 8.16 2.83 28.90
N PRO A 488 8.65 2.85 30.15
CA PRO A 488 9.67 3.81 30.57
C PRO A 488 11.00 3.68 29.81
N ASP A 489 11.26 2.50 29.23
CA ASP A 489 12.48 2.15 28.51
C ASP A 489 12.42 2.40 27.00
N GLU A 490 11.32 2.98 26.51
CA GLU A 490 11.18 3.38 25.12
C GLU A 490 10.40 4.69 24.95
N ILE A 491 10.61 5.36 23.85
CA ILE A 491 9.81 6.51 23.42
C ILE A 491 9.50 6.41 21.94
N THR A 492 8.26 6.68 21.59
CA THR A 492 7.82 6.79 20.20
C THR A 492 7.47 8.23 19.86
N LEU A 493 8.17 8.79 18.89
CA LEU A 493 7.97 10.14 18.38
C LEU A 493 7.25 10.08 17.02
N ILE A 494 6.20 10.88 16.88
CA ILE A 494 5.40 11.00 15.66
C ILE A 494 5.64 12.38 15.05
N LEU A 495 6.12 12.42 13.81
CA LEU A 495 6.31 13.63 13.03
C LEU A 495 5.43 13.59 11.80
N ARG A 496 4.51 14.55 11.70
CA ARG A 496 3.59 14.70 10.56
C ARG A 496 3.72 16.11 10.01
N ASP A 497 3.85 16.24 8.70
CA ASP A 497 3.89 17.53 8.02
C ASP A 497 3.66 17.38 6.52
N THR A 498 3.57 18.50 5.84
CA THR A 498 3.56 18.61 4.38
C THR A 498 4.88 19.20 3.91
N LEU A 499 5.62 18.45 3.09
CA LEU A 499 6.92 18.88 2.57
C LEU A 499 6.75 19.43 1.15
N GLU A 500 7.04 20.72 0.99
CA GLU A 500 7.03 21.39 -0.31
C GLU A 500 8.29 21.06 -1.14
N LYS A 501 8.17 21.12 -2.46
CA LYS A 501 9.32 20.97 -3.36
C LYS A 501 10.41 21.99 -3.06
N GLY A 502 11.65 21.50 -2.94
CA GLY A 502 12.81 22.31 -2.64
C GLY A 502 13.03 22.58 -1.14
N SER A 503 12.06 22.20 -0.30
CA SER A 503 12.18 22.27 1.15
C SER A 503 12.73 20.95 1.72
N PHE A 504 13.36 21.05 2.87
CA PHE A 504 13.79 19.92 3.68
C PHE A 504 13.71 20.29 5.17
N ILE A 505 13.52 19.28 6.00
CA ILE A 505 13.56 19.43 7.46
C ILE A 505 14.91 18.88 7.93
N GLU A 506 15.63 19.65 8.72
CA GLU A 506 16.90 19.24 9.30
C GLU A 506 16.94 19.66 10.78
N MET A 507 17.02 18.67 11.66
CA MET A 507 17.06 18.85 13.11
C MET A 507 18.39 18.39 13.62
N PHE A 508 19.24 19.37 14.05
CA PHE A 508 20.48 19.09 14.75
C PHE A 508 20.25 18.98 16.24
N ASP A 509 21.19 18.35 16.94
CA ASP A 509 21.07 18.06 18.37
C ASP A 509 19.77 17.30 18.69
N PHE A 510 19.37 16.38 17.79
CA PHE A 510 18.18 15.58 17.99
C PHE A 510 18.25 14.83 19.32
N PRO A 511 17.18 14.79 20.12
CA PRO A 511 17.19 14.12 21.42
C PRO A 511 17.53 12.64 21.32
N PHE A 512 18.54 12.20 22.07
CA PHE A 512 18.87 10.79 22.24
C PHE A 512 19.24 10.55 23.71
N PRO A 513 18.78 9.45 24.34
CA PRO A 513 19.01 9.21 25.76
C PRO A 513 20.49 9.11 26.13
N THR A 514 20.89 9.83 27.16
CA THR A 514 22.26 9.78 27.67
C THR A 514 22.58 8.48 28.42
N SER A 515 21.54 7.82 28.96
CA SER A 515 21.61 6.49 29.56
C SER A 515 21.86 5.38 28.55
N LEU A 516 21.61 5.62 27.27
CA LEU A 516 21.91 4.67 26.18
C LEU A 516 23.37 4.82 25.67
N VAL A 517 24.30 4.83 26.61
CA VAL A 517 25.74 4.80 26.35
C VAL A 517 26.35 3.62 27.12
N ASP A 518 27.14 2.81 26.45
CA ASP A 518 27.79 1.65 27.05
C ASP A 518 29.01 2.05 27.89
N GLU A 519 29.59 1.08 28.61
CA GLU A 519 30.77 1.30 29.47
C GLU A 519 32.02 1.81 28.72
N ASN A 520 32.07 1.61 27.39
CA ASN A 520 33.15 2.04 26.53
C ASN A 520 32.92 3.44 25.94
N GLY A 521 31.79 4.07 26.26
CA GLY A 521 31.42 5.39 25.77
C GLY A 521 30.78 5.42 24.37
N PHE A 522 30.20 4.35 23.91
CA PHE A 522 29.47 4.29 22.64
C PHE A 522 27.97 4.29 22.84
N PHE A 523 27.26 4.95 21.94
CA PHE A 523 25.79 4.85 21.89
C PHE A 523 25.34 3.40 21.62
N ARG A 524 24.31 2.97 22.36
CA ARG A 524 23.63 1.68 22.25
C ARG A 524 22.13 1.86 22.14
N GLY A 525 21.38 0.77 21.94
CA GLY A 525 19.93 0.76 21.86
C GLY A 525 19.41 0.44 20.47
N GLN A 526 18.12 0.27 20.39
CA GLN A 526 17.39 -0.08 19.17
C GLN A 526 16.62 1.14 18.65
N ILE A 527 16.60 1.28 17.33
CA ILE A 527 15.91 2.35 16.62
C ILE A 527 14.99 1.70 15.58
N ILE A 528 13.69 2.00 15.68
CA ILE A 528 12.71 1.65 14.66
C ILE A 528 12.23 2.96 14.03
N LEU A 529 12.27 3.06 12.72
CA LEU A 529 11.77 4.22 11.98
C LEU A 529 10.86 3.76 10.85
N THR A 530 9.64 4.25 10.84
CA THR A 530 8.67 4.03 9.77
C THR A 530 8.30 5.37 9.16
N LEU A 531 8.37 5.44 7.84
CA LEU A 531 7.97 6.60 7.05
C LEU A 531 6.89 6.17 6.08
N VAL A 532 5.73 6.81 6.15
CA VAL A 532 4.64 6.69 5.17
C VAL A 532 4.40 8.05 4.56
N ASN A 533 4.40 8.16 3.24
CA ASN A 533 4.11 9.40 2.55
C ASN A 533 2.94 9.25 1.56
N LYS A 534 2.16 10.31 1.44
CA LYS A 534 1.13 10.43 0.42
C LYS A 534 1.80 10.87 -0.88
N SER A 535 2.43 9.88 -1.59
CA SER A 535 3.08 10.15 -2.86
C SER A 535 2.10 10.77 -3.85
N LEU A 536 2.54 11.79 -4.58
CA LEU A 536 1.82 12.21 -5.79
C LEU A 536 1.79 11.03 -6.76
N VAL A 537 0.66 10.80 -7.37
CA VAL A 537 0.45 9.68 -8.30
C VAL A 537 0.03 10.18 -9.66
N ASP A 538 0.35 9.39 -10.70
CA ASP A 538 -0.06 9.68 -12.07
C ASP A 538 -0.33 8.34 -12.78
N GLU A 539 -1.57 8.09 -13.10
CA GLU A 539 -2.05 6.87 -13.74
C GLU A 539 -1.50 6.63 -15.16
N LYS A 540 -0.90 7.64 -15.77
CA LYS A 540 -0.29 7.55 -17.11
C LYS A 540 1.14 7.00 -17.08
N GLN A 541 1.70 6.74 -15.90
CA GLN A 541 3.12 6.47 -15.73
C GLN A 541 3.44 4.99 -15.47
N ALA A 542 2.51 4.07 -15.73
CA ALA A 542 2.69 2.63 -15.57
C ALA A 542 3.40 2.26 -14.25
N GLY A 543 4.53 1.58 -14.27
CA GLY A 543 5.31 1.24 -13.06
C GLY A 543 5.93 2.45 -12.34
N GLU A 544 5.87 3.65 -12.90
CA GLU A 544 6.29 4.88 -12.25
C GLU A 544 5.11 5.67 -11.66
N TYR A 545 3.99 5.03 -11.40
CA TYR A 545 2.79 5.60 -10.84
C TYR A 545 3.04 6.56 -9.66
N CYS A 546 3.91 6.20 -8.71
CA CYS A 546 4.35 7.10 -7.64
C CYS A 546 5.36 8.13 -8.19
N GLN A 547 4.97 9.39 -8.24
CA GLN A 547 5.74 10.50 -8.83
C GLN A 547 6.57 11.28 -7.81
N SER A 548 6.32 11.10 -6.51
CA SER A 548 7.07 11.75 -5.44
C SER A 548 7.57 10.77 -4.39
N ASN A 549 8.60 11.17 -3.66
CA ASN A 549 9.28 10.35 -2.65
C ASN A 549 9.75 11.22 -1.49
N ILE A 550 9.75 10.69 -0.29
CA ILE A 550 10.44 11.27 0.86
C ILE A 550 11.54 10.32 1.29
N ASP A 551 12.74 10.86 1.50
CA ASP A 551 13.86 10.16 2.11
C ASP A 551 14.13 10.71 3.50
N VAL A 552 14.53 9.81 4.41
CA VAL A 552 14.85 10.13 5.79
C VAL A 552 16.28 9.71 6.09
N PHE A 553 16.98 10.55 6.87
CA PHE A 553 18.32 10.30 7.37
C PHE A 553 18.30 10.51 8.87
N PHE A 554 18.72 9.51 9.61
CA PHE A 554 18.84 9.57 11.05
C PHE A 554 20.21 9.02 11.46
N GLY A 555 20.96 9.79 12.27
CA GLY A 555 22.32 9.38 12.61
C GLY A 555 23.10 10.41 13.41
N THR A 556 24.42 10.30 13.36
CA THR A 556 25.33 11.11 14.15
C THR A 556 26.20 12.03 13.31
N TYR A 557 26.62 13.16 13.92
CA TYR A 557 27.54 14.12 13.34
C TYR A 557 28.55 14.62 14.39
N GLU A 558 29.64 15.17 13.93
CA GLU A 558 30.70 15.74 14.77
C GLU A 558 30.60 17.26 14.81
N THR A 559 30.67 17.86 16.00
CA THR A 559 30.54 19.31 16.19
C THR A 559 31.85 20.09 16.07
N GLU A 560 33.00 19.41 16.22
CA GLU A 560 34.30 20.01 16.27
C GLU A 560 35.23 19.51 15.15
N LYS A 561 35.02 20.03 13.95
CA LYS A 561 36.15 20.33 13.08
C LYS A 561 36.12 21.81 12.90
N ASP A 562 37.25 22.50 13.26
CA ASP A 562 37.47 23.92 13.05
C ASP A 562 36.75 24.40 11.80
N ARG A 563 35.58 24.99 11.98
CA ARG A 563 34.98 25.80 10.92
C ARG A 563 35.92 26.97 10.73
N ASP A 564 36.85 26.85 9.78
CA ASP A 564 37.53 28.02 9.26
C ASP A 564 36.47 28.91 8.60
N VAL A 565 35.85 29.78 9.40
CA VAL A 565 34.80 30.73 8.97
C VAL A 565 35.30 31.64 7.85
N THR A 566 36.62 31.66 7.57
CA THR A 566 37.23 32.44 6.50
C THR A 566 37.24 31.73 5.16
N LYS A 567 36.92 30.44 5.10
CA LYS A 567 36.77 29.67 3.88
C LYS A 567 35.37 29.11 3.79
N PRO A 568 34.44 29.78 3.11
CA PRO A 568 33.14 29.21 2.78
C PRO A 568 33.34 28.04 1.82
N THR A 569 33.70 26.88 2.35
CA THR A 569 33.71 25.63 1.56
C THR A 569 32.30 25.09 1.48
N ILE A 570 31.60 25.36 0.38
CA ILE A 570 30.40 24.65 -0.04
C ILE A 570 30.82 23.24 -0.44
N LYS A 571 31.47 22.48 0.45
CA LYS A 571 31.80 21.07 0.19
C LYS A 571 30.64 20.13 0.53
N ASN A 572 29.75 20.58 1.39
CA ASN A 572 28.55 19.83 1.73
C ASN A 572 27.39 20.81 1.82
N PRO A 573 26.42 20.78 0.88
CA PRO A 573 25.22 21.62 0.95
C PRO A 573 24.40 21.36 2.21
N ARG A 574 24.69 20.30 2.95
CA ARG A 574 24.07 19.96 4.24
C ARG A 574 24.72 20.65 5.44
N GLY A 575 25.78 21.41 5.25
CA GLY A 575 26.35 22.29 6.27
C GLY A 575 27.08 21.63 7.43
N VAL A 576 27.17 20.29 7.46
CA VAL A 576 27.82 19.52 8.52
C VAL A 576 28.85 18.59 7.89
N ASP A 577 30.10 18.79 8.22
CA ASP A 577 31.19 17.86 7.86
C ASP A 577 31.05 16.60 8.74
N ASP A 578 31.30 15.43 8.12
CA ASP A 578 31.39 14.14 8.79
C ASP A 578 30.07 13.62 9.44
N ASN A 579 28.93 13.84 8.80
CA ASN A 579 27.68 13.20 9.20
C ASN A 579 27.56 11.77 8.61
N GLN A 580 26.89 10.88 9.32
CA GLN A 580 26.60 9.52 8.87
C GLN A 580 25.14 9.15 9.12
N ASN A 581 24.46 8.75 8.07
CA ASN A 581 23.15 8.12 8.19
C ASN A 581 23.29 6.68 8.71
N LEU A 582 22.81 6.45 9.93
CA LEU A 582 22.87 5.14 10.59
C LEU A 582 21.80 4.16 10.11
N LEU A 583 20.84 4.58 9.29
CA LEU A 583 19.86 3.70 8.67
C LEU A 583 20.46 2.89 7.51
N SER A 584 21.73 3.13 7.13
CA SER A 584 22.41 2.42 6.06
C SER A 584 22.84 1.02 6.48
N ASP A 585 22.40 0.00 5.72
CA ASP A 585 22.72 -1.40 5.96
C ASP A 585 24.21 -1.75 5.82
N SER A 586 24.99 -0.91 5.11
CA SER A 586 26.42 -1.08 4.91
C SER A 586 27.25 -0.98 6.20
N LEU A 587 26.70 -0.34 7.23
CA LEU A 587 27.38 -0.11 8.51
C LEU A 587 27.38 -1.33 9.43
N TYR A 588 26.54 -2.32 9.15
CA TYR A 588 26.25 -3.42 10.06
C TYR A 588 26.85 -4.73 9.58
N SER A 589 27.07 -5.66 10.53
CA SER A 589 27.66 -6.95 10.26
C SER A 589 26.80 -7.82 9.32
N ALA A 590 27.43 -8.76 8.62
CA ALA A 590 26.71 -9.70 7.76
C ALA A 590 25.76 -10.60 8.57
N SER A 591 26.11 -10.93 9.81
CA SER A 591 25.25 -11.69 10.73
C SER A 591 24.01 -10.89 11.15
N ALA A 592 24.14 -9.59 11.36
CA ALA A 592 23.03 -8.70 11.66
C ALA A 592 22.07 -8.49 10.47
N LYS A 593 22.56 -8.71 9.24
CA LYS A 593 21.72 -8.70 8.02
C LYS A 593 20.97 -10.01 7.79
N GLY A 594 21.35 -11.06 8.51
CA GLY A 594 20.66 -12.34 8.56
C GLY A 594 19.54 -12.33 9.59
N ILE A 595 18.77 -13.42 9.61
CA ILE A 595 17.69 -13.62 10.55
C ILE A 595 18.30 -13.96 11.90
N HIS A 596 18.30 -13.02 12.84
CA HIS A 596 18.51 -13.33 14.25
C HIS A 596 17.29 -12.86 15.05
N PRO A 597 16.42 -13.77 15.45
CA PRO A 597 15.34 -13.46 16.38
C PRO A 597 15.91 -13.39 17.81
N ILE A 598 16.78 -12.43 18.08
CA ILE A 598 17.13 -12.12 19.45
C ILE A 598 16.11 -11.09 19.91
N ASN A 599 15.23 -11.49 20.80
CA ASN A 599 14.21 -10.67 21.47
C ASN A 599 13.05 -10.15 20.57
N GLY A 600 12.65 -10.86 19.52
CA GLY A 600 11.51 -10.46 18.70
C GLY A 600 11.70 -9.17 17.88
N PHE A 601 12.96 -8.72 17.75
CA PHE A 601 13.33 -7.56 16.95
C PHE A 601 14.01 -8.03 15.66
N GLU A 602 13.36 -7.83 14.55
CA GLU A 602 13.90 -8.14 13.23
C GLU A 602 14.21 -6.88 12.43
N ARG A 603 15.34 -6.93 11.77
CA ARG A 603 15.85 -5.82 11.00
C ARG A 603 15.30 -5.80 9.59
N GLU A 604 14.69 -4.68 9.19
CA GLU A 604 14.03 -4.52 7.89
C GLU A 604 14.76 -3.55 6.95
N CYS A 605 16.06 -3.37 7.10
CA CYS A 605 16.85 -2.49 6.22
C CYS A 605 16.81 -2.88 4.74
N THR A 606 16.38 -4.10 4.44
CA THR A 606 16.29 -4.63 3.06
C THR A 606 15.21 -3.99 2.21
N LEU A 607 14.28 -3.25 2.79
CA LEU A 607 13.24 -2.53 2.04
C LEU A 607 13.82 -1.53 1.03
N VAL A 608 15.03 -1.04 1.27
CA VAL A 608 15.77 -0.18 0.33
C VAL A 608 16.21 -0.93 -0.94
N LYS A 609 16.21 -2.28 -0.95
CA LYS A 609 16.56 -3.09 -2.12
C LYS A 609 15.47 -3.14 -3.19
N TYR A 610 14.22 -2.98 -2.80
CA TYR A 610 13.10 -3.07 -3.72
C TYR A 610 12.71 -1.68 -4.20
N GLY A 611 13.17 -1.29 -5.36
CA GLY A 611 12.79 -0.03 -5.99
C GLY A 611 13.18 1.24 -5.24
N LYS A 612 14.20 1.19 -4.45
CA LYS A 612 15.06 2.20 -3.80
C LYS A 612 14.54 3.61 -3.56
N LYS A 613 13.72 4.16 -4.44
CA LYS A 613 13.09 5.47 -4.39
C LYS A 613 11.64 5.33 -4.81
N PHE A 614 10.80 6.26 -4.37
CA PHE A 614 9.38 6.32 -4.73
C PHE A 614 8.49 5.19 -4.16
N HIS A 615 8.96 4.46 -3.13
CA HIS A 615 8.07 3.63 -2.33
C HIS A 615 7.35 4.51 -1.29
N PRO A 616 6.01 4.44 -1.22
CA PRO A 616 5.26 5.26 -0.26
C PRO A 616 5.45 4.85 1.19
N VAL A 617 6.00 3.66 1.43
CA VAL A 617 6.26 3.12 2.77
C VAL A 617 7.71 2.67 2.87
N LYS A 618 8.38 3.09 3.96
CA LYS A 618 9.73 2.64 4.33
C LYS A 618 9.76 2.34 5.82
N LYS A 619 10.35 1.22 6.19
CA LYS A 619 10.56 0.85 7.59
C LYS A 619 11.99 0.39 7.79
N TYR A 620 12.61 0.91 8.83
CA TYR A 620 13.98 0.59 9.24
C TYR A 620 13.94 0.12 10.70
N ALA A 621 14.65 -0.96 10.98
CA ALA A 621 14.84 -1.44 12.33
C ALA A 621 16.33 -1.78 12.50
N ILE A 622 17.02 -1.09 13.39
CA ILE A 622 18.45 -1.25 13.64
C ILE A 622 18.73 -1.42 15.13
N ASP A 623 19.69 -2.30 15.45
CA ASP A 623 20.31 -2.38 16.75
C ASP A 623 21.74 -1.83 16.63
N LEU A 624 22.06 -0.81 17.41
CA LEU A 624 23.38 -0.17 17.36
C LEU A 624 24.51 -1.13 17.79
N ALA A 625 24.20 -2.13 18.62
CA ALA A 625 25.15 -3.17 19.01
C ALA A 625 25.61 -4.05 17.85
N ASP A 626 24.80 -4.15 16.78
CA ASP A 626 25.09 -4.93 15.59
C ASP A 626 26.03 -4.23 14.58
N MET A 627 26.41 -2.99 14.84
CA MET A 627 27.32 -2.24 13.99
C MET A 627 28.72 -2.89 13.98
N THR A 628 29.36 -2.90 12.80
CA THR A 628 30.73 -3.43 12.72
C THR A 628 31.70 -2.62 13.59
N PRO A 629 32.71 -3.24 14.22
CA PRO A 629 33.58 -2.54 15.18
C PRO A 629 34.20 -1.24 14.64
N SER A 630 34.69 -1.26 13.40
CA SER A 630 35.27 -0.08 12.76
C SER A 630 34.26 1.06 12.52
N ASN A 631 33.00 0.72 12.23
CA ASN A 631 31.93 1.72 12.07
C ASN A 631 31.44 2.22 13.42
N ARG A 632 31.33 1.33 14.42
CA ARG A 632 30.98 1.70 15.79
C ARG A 632 31.96 2.73 16.34
N ASP A 633 33.28 2.43 16.28
CA ASP A 633 34.34 3.30 16.77
C ASP A 633 34.35 4.66 16.09
N LYS A 634 33.89 4.74 14.85
CA LYS A 634 33.83 5.99 14.08
C LYS A 634 32.53 6.77 14.28
N TRP A 635 31.38 6.10 14.38
CA TRP A 635 30.08 6.74 14.26
C TRP A 635 29.23 6.76 15.53
N LEU A 636 29.57 5.92 16.55
CA LEU A 636 28.82 5.83 17.81
C LEU A 636 29.51 6.41 19.06
N PRO A 637 30.71 7.08 19.05
CA PRO A 637 31.19 7.71 20.27
C PRO A 637 30.16 8.68 20.84
N SER A 638 29.97 8.67 22.16
CA SER A 638 28.99 9.52 22.86
C SER A 638 29.29 11.01 22.79
N THR A 639 30.49 11.37 22.30
CA THR A 639 30.87 12.76 22.01
C THR A 639 30.21 13.30 20.74
N ARG A 640 29.69 12.43 19.88
CA ARG A 640 28.96 12.83 18.68
C ARG A 640 27.53 13.22 19.06
N LYS A 641 26.89 14.04 18.20
CA LYS A 641 25.52 14.48 18.36
C LYS A 641 24.62 13.81 17.32
N TRP A 642 23.33 13.73 17.60
CA TRP A 642 22.34 13.13 16.72
C TRP A 642 21.71 14.18 15.81
N TYR A 643 21.32 13.78 14.59
CA TYR A 643 20.55 14.58 13.65
C TYR A 643 19.48 13.75 12.99
N LEU A 644 18.40 14.43 12.58
CA LEU A 644 17.35 13.93 11.73
C LEU A 644 17.24 14.83 10.51
N LYS A 645 17.16 14.25 9.31
CA LYS A 645 16.89 14.98 8.08
C LYS A 645 15.80 14.28 7.27
N ILE A 646 14.87 15.07 6.74
CA ILE A 646 13.78 14.62 5.86
C ILE A 646 13.85 15.47 4.59
N GLU A 647 13.91 14.85 3.42
CA GLU A 647 13.96 15.55 2.13
C GLU A 647 13.00 14.94 1.10
N GLY A 648 12.33 15.79 0.34
CA GLY A 648 11.42 15.42 -0.73
C GLY A 648 12.12 15.32 -2.09
N LEU A 649 11.71 14.36 -2.90
CA LEU A 649 12.15 14.18 -4.27
C LEU A 649 10.92 14.03 -5.17
N TYR A 650 11.01 14.55 -6.38
CA TYR A 650 9.94 14.51 -7.37
C TYR A 650 10.52 13.98 -8.69
N ARG A 651 9.68 13.30 -9.48
CA ARG A 651 10.07 12.89 -10.82
C ARG A 651 9.94 14.07 -11.79
N ASP A 652 10.79 14.09 -12.81
CA ASP A 652 10.81 15.14 -13.82
C ASP A 652 9.44 15.38 -14.48
N PHE A 653 8.66 14.31 -14.63
CA PHE A 653 7.34 14.40 -15.29
C PHE A 653 6.36 15.26 -14.47
N ILE A 654 6.18 14.95 -13.19
CA ILE A 654 5.27 15.73 -12.33
C ILE A 654 5.79 17.16 -12.10
N GLU A 655 7.12 17.36 -12.14
CA GLU A 655 7.70 18.70 -12.07
C GLU A 655 7.34 19.55 -13.27
N LYS A 656 7.36 18.98 -14.47
CA LYS A 656 6.95 19.67 -15.70
C LYS A 656 5.45 19.93 -15.71
N GLU A 657 4.66 18.98 -15.27
CA GLU A 657 3.21 19.13 -15.18
C GLU A 657 2.82 20.24 -14.19
N ALA A 658 3.50 20.33 -13.06
CA ALA A 658 3.29 21.37 -12.08
C ALA A 658 3.56 22.77 -12.66
N VAL A 659 4.62 22.92 -13.46
CA VAL A 659 4.91 24.18 -14.17
C VAL A 659 3.84 24.49 -15.22
N LYS A 660 3.39 23.49 -15.99
CA LYS A 660 2.39 23.65 -17.04
C LYS A 660 1.02 24.03 -16.47
N LYS A 661 0.61 23.41 -15.37
CA LYS A 661 -0.70 23.59 -14.71
C LYS A 661 -0.68 24.63 -13.57
N ASP A 662 0.47 25.25 -13.31
CA ASP A 662 0.70 26.28 -12.27
C ASP A 662 0.23 25.82 -10.86
N PHE A 663 0.67 24.63 -10.43
CA PHE A 663 0.43 24.14 -9.07
C PHE A 663 1.73 23.88 -8.30
N GLN A 664 1.67 24.05 -6.97
CA GLN A 664 2.81 23.83 -6.10
C GLN A 664 2.93 22.36 -5.73
N LEU A 665 4.13 21.79 -5.94
CA LEU A 665 4.42 20.41 -5.56
C LEU A 665 4.68 20.31 -4.05
N SER A 666 3.86 19.52 -3.38
CA SER A 666 4.02 19.17 -1.98
C SER A 666 3.57 17.73 -1.74
N GLN A 667 3.99 17.13 -0.64
CA GLN A 667 3.54 15.80 -0.23
C GLN A 667 3.46 15.70 1.29
N GLU A 668 2.36 15.12 1.75
CA GLU A 668 2.14 14.82 3.16
C GLU A 668 2.92 13.58 3.57
N TYR A 669 3.39 13.55 4.81
CA TYR A 669 4.04 12.38 5.38
C TYR A 669 3.74 12.21 6.87
N CYS A 670 3.84 10.96 7.29
CA CYS A 670 3.88 10.57 8.69
C CYS A 670 5.14 9.73 8.92
N MET A 671 6.01 10.18 9.82
CA MET A 671 7.19 9.46 10.26
C MET A 671 7.05 9.11 11.73
N ILE A 672 7.31 7.86 12.07
CA ILE A 672 7.29 7.35 13.43
C ILE A 672 8.69 6.85 13.76
N LEU A 673 9.24 7.32 14.88
CA LEU A 673 10.56 6.96 15.35
C LEU A 673 10.47 6.47 16.79
N THR A 674 10.82 5.20 17.02
CA THR A 674 10.97 4.63 18.35
C THR A 674 12.46 4.47 18.70
N ILE A 675 12.85 4.95 19.85
CA ILE A 675 14.15 4.70 20.49
C ILE A 675 13.89 3.83 21.71
N ARG A 676 14.58 2.68 21.83
CA ARG A 676 14.32 1.69 22.86
C ARG A 676 15.61 1.15 23.49
N ASP A 677 15.57 0.91 24.78
CA ASP A 677 16.57 0.10 25.51
C ASP A 677 16.17 -1.37 25.49
N PRO A 678 16.86 -2.26 24.76
CA PRO A 678 16.56 -3.69 24.76
C PRO A 678 16.84 -4.39 26.08
N GLU A 679 17.56 -3.74 27.01
CA GLU A 679 17.87 -4.26 28.35
C GLU A 679 16.85 -3.83 29.41
N HIS A 680 15.91 -2.94 29.06
CA HIS A 680 14.85 -2.43 29.96
C HIS A 680 15.37 -1.78 31.26
N THR A 681 16.52 -1.12 31.20
CA THR A 681 17.21 -0.52 32.36
C THR A 681 17.24 1.00 32.34
N ALA A 682 17.17 1.60 31.16
CA ALA A 682 17.33 3.04 30.94
C ALA A 682 15.96 3.77 30.95
N PRO A 683 15.87 4.95 31.59
CA PRO A 683 14.64 5.77 31.59
C PRO A 683 14.54 6.60 30.30
N VAL A 684 14.40 5.92 29.17
CA VAL A 684 14.43 6.50 27.82
C VAL A 684 13.35 7.57 27.63
N TYR A 685 12.12 7.28 28.08
CA TYR A 685 10.97 8.17 27.93
C TYR A 685 11.23 9.52 28.60
N ASP A 686 11.60 9.50 29.89
CA ASP A 686 11.81 10.71 30.67
C ASP A 686 12.98 11.54 30.15
N GLU A 687 14.09 10.89 29.78
CA GLU A 687 15.27 11.58 29.27
C GLU A 687 15.02 12.30 27.94
N VAL A 688 14.34 11.64 27.00
CA VAL A 688 14.04 12.25 25.69
C VAL A 688 13.01 13.35 25.84
N THR A 689 11.96 13.16 26.63
CA THR A 689 10.95 14.21 26.90
C THR A 689 11.58 15.44 27.54
N GLN A 690 12.49 15.26 28.50
CA GLN A 690 13.22 16.36 29.09
C GLN A 690 14.13 17.08 28.08
N GLN A 691 14.82 16.33 27.20
CA GLN A 691 15.65 16.91 26.16
C GLN A 691 14.84 17.68 25.11
N LEU A 692 13.66 17.19 24.70
CA LEU A 692 12.75 17.90 23.81
C LEU A 692 12.38 19.26 24.42
N THR A 693 11.97 19.27 25.69
CA THR A 693 11.62 20.49 26.42
C THR A 693 12.81 21.45 26.54
N ASN A 694 13.97 20.95 26.95
CA ASN A 694 15.16 21.78 27.20
C ASN A 694 15.76 22.40 25.91
N ARG A 695 15.50 21.76 24.75
CA ARG A 695 16.00 22.24 23.45
C ARG A 695 14.93 23.00 22.66
N ASN A 696 13.81 23.34 23.30
CA ASN A 696 12.68 24.08 22.71
C ASN A 696 12.05 23.40 21.48
N PHE A 697 12.03 22.07 21.42
CA PHE A 697 11.21 21.38 20.45
C PHE A 697 9.72 21.54 20.83
N ILE A 698 8.92 21.98 19.90
CA ILE A 698 7.47 22.01 20.10
C ILE A 698 6.98 20.56 20.02
N HIS A 699 6.45 20.05 21.11
CA HIS A 699 5.91 18.71 21.20
C HIS A 699 4.69 18.69 22.12
N HIS A 700 3.83 17.71 21.91
CA HIS A 700 2.69 17.41 22.79
C HIS A 700 2.48 15.90 22.82
N ASP A 701 1.88 15.43 23.90
CA ASP A 701 1.53 14.02 24.04
C ASP A 701 0.33 13.69 23.13
N VAL A 702 0.34 12.50 22.55
CA VAL A 702 -0.82 11.97 21.84
C VAL A 702 -1.95 11.78 22.86
N ARG A 703 -3.11 12.37 22.58
CA ARG A 703 -4.28 12.22 23.43
C ARG A 703 -4.95 10.89 23.17
N VAL A 704 -5.10 10.08 24.21
CA VAL A 704 -5.78 8.79 24.16
C VAL A 704 -7.08 8.87 24.95
N ARG A 705 -8.17 8.31 24.42
CA ARG A 705 -9.43 8.17 25.13
C ARG A 705 -9.23 7.17 26.28
N ASN A 706 -9.53 7.58 27.51
CA ASN A 706 -9.57 6.67 28.64
C ASN A 706 -10.86 5.86 28.60
N VAL A 707 -10.80 4.62 28.16
CA VAL A 707 -11.90 3.68 28.30
C VAL A 707 -11.79 3.07 29.70
N VAL A 708 -12.61 3.56 30.62
CA VAL A 708 -12.69 3.00 31.98
C VAL A 708 -13.62 1.80 31.93
N HIS A 709 -13.06 0.59 31.90
CA HIS A 709 -13.85 -0.60 32.16
C HIS A 709 -14.23 -0.62 33.64
N VAL A 710 -15.47 -0.28 33.98
CA VAL A 710 -16.01 -0.52 35.31
C VAL A 710 -16.35 -2.00 35.39
N THR A 711 -15.40 -2.81 35.89
CA THR A 711 -15.72 -4.16 36.33
C THR A 711 -16.55 -4.05 37.62
N ASN A 712 -17.86 -4.23 37.49
CA ASN A 712 -18.70 -4.51 38.66
C ASN A 712 -18.31 -5.92 39.17
N GLU A 713 -17.60 -5.97 40.31
CA GLU A 713 -17.43 -7.19 41.08
C GLU A 713 -18.78 -7.67 41.64
#